data_0b9663f2c61b177e2e95f6e3185aac5a
#
_entry.id   0b9663f2c61b177e2e95f6e3185aac5a
#
_cell.length_a   1.000
_cell.length_b   1.000
_cell.length_c   1.000
_cell.angle_alpha   90.00
_cell.angle_beta   90.00
_cell.angle_gamma   90.00
#
_symmetry.space_group_name_H-M   'P 1'
#
loop_
_entity.id
_entity.type
_entity.pdbx_description
1 polymer ?
#
loop_
_entity_poly.entity_id
_entity_poly.type
_entity_poly.pdbx_seq_one_letter_code
_entity_poly.pdbx_strand_id
1 'polypeptide(L)'
;MAKGCASNFRHSKGGPWPRCVSWQRKADQQADHEADQQPIKMHNPRGSSMTEKATDIDPQETSEWIDALEAVIREEGPERAHFLLESLVDMARRRGGHIPFTATTSYLNTIPPHMEARSPGDHALEWRIRSIIRWNAMAMVLQANKLRDGVGGHIASFASSATLYDVGFNHFWHAPDDNHGGDLVFIQGHSAPGIYARSFLEGRLSEEQLRGFRQDVGGVGVTSYPHPWLMPDYWQFPTVSMGLGPIMAIYQARFMKYLHNREIINAGNRKVWAFMGDGEMDEPESLGAIGLAARENLDNLVFVVNCNLQRLDGPVRGNGKIIQELEGEFRGAGWNVIKVIWGSGWDNLLAKDRTGLLKKRMEECVDGEYQNFKAKGGAYTREHFFGKYPELLDLVATMSDEEIGALSRGGHDPHKVYAAYKAATEHTGQPTVILAKTVKGYGMGSSGEGQNITHQQKKMGVESLRDFRDRFQIPVSDEQVESTPFYKPDDDSPEMRYLHERRKALGGYLPARRTTAEPLAVPELSAFESLLKSTGDRQMSTTMAYVRILSTLARDKRIARHIVPIVPDESRTFGMEGLFRQLGIYAPSGQLYTPEDADQLMLYKEDLKGQILQEGINEAGAFSSWIAAGTAYSNHGINMVPFYAYYSMFGFQRIGDLAWAAGDMQARGFLMGGTAGRTTLNGEGLQHEDGHSLILASTIPNCISYDPTFPYELAVIVQDGMRRMFAEQENIFYYITMMNENYSQPDMPTNAEEGIRRGMYLYSAGGEGDLRVQLLGSGTIFRELIAAAELLRQDWQVESDLWSCTSFNELRRDGMSTERWNLLHPEASPRHCWVEQQLAGRQGPAIAATDYMRNYADQIRPHLDGRRYTVLGTDGYGRSDTREQLRRFFEVDRYYITIAALKALADDGHIAAATVTSAISKYGVDPEKPLPIAL
;
A
#
# COMPACT_ATOMS: atom_id res chain seq x y z
N MET A 1 10.90 32.52 33.27
CA MET A 1 11.74 33.67 33.72
C MET A 1 12.56 34.10 32.53
N ALA A 2 12.39 35.17 32.15
CA ALA A 2 12.64 36.34 31.40
C ALA A 2 14.08 36.80 31.32
N LYS A 3 14.43 37.45 30.20
CA LYS A 3 15.50 38.42 29.91
C LYS A 3 16.91 37.80 29.78
N GLY A 4 17.71 38.05 28.79
CA GLY A 4 17.83 39.14 27.81
C GLY A 4 19.32 39.42 27.66
N CYS A 5 19.83 39.61 26.47
CA CYS A 5 20.96 40.51 26.22
C CYS A 5 21.12 40.73 24.70
N ALA A 6 20.91 41.95 24.28
CA ALA A 6 21.33 42.48 22.99
C ALA A 6 22.65 43.24 23.20
N SER A 7 23.59 43.13 22.28
CA SER A 7 24.50 44.27 21.95
C SER A 7 25.30 43.98 20.66
N ASN A 8 25.03 44.77 19.65
CA ASN A 8 25.95 45.59 18.83
C ASN A 8 27.27 44.98 18.32
N PHE A 9 27.37 44.89 16.97
CA PHE A 9 28.57 45.41 16.29
C PHE A 9 28.23 46.12 14.97
N ARG A 10 28.85 47.27 14.77
CA ARG A 10 28.69 48.20 13.64
C ARG A 10 29.69 47.90 12.51
N HIS A 11 29.20 48.06 11.26
CA HIS A 11 29.86 48.62 10.07
C HIS A 11 31.31 48.31 9.73
N SER A 12 31.54 47.77 8.53
CA SER A 12 32.50 48.32 7.57
C SER A 12 32.03 48.05 6.11
N LYS A 13 32.37 49.04 5.29
CA LYS A 13 31.90 49.32 3.90
C LYS A 13 32.54 48.39 2.84
N GLY A 14 31.84 47.96 1.82
CA GLY A 14 31.94 48.57 0.47
C GLY A 14 32.37 47.62 -0.65
N GLY A 15 31.53 47.47 -1.65
CA GLY A 15 31.87 46.96 -2.97
C GLY A 15 30.67 46.38 -3.75
N PRO A 16 30.46 46.72 -5.02
CA PRO A 16 29.14 46.64 -5.63
C PRO A 16 28.89 45.32 -6.40
N TRP A 17 27.68 44.84 -6.30
CA TRP A 17 27.13 43.76 -7.11
C TRP A 17 26.55 44.32 -8.42
N PRO A 18 26.61 43.61 -9.55
CA PRO A 18 26.05 44.05 -10.82
C PRO A 18 24.52 43.92 -10.87
N ARG A 19 23.91 44.91 -11.48
CA ARG A 19 22.46 45.06 -11.64
C ARG A 19 21.87 44.06 -12.63
N CYS A 20 20.75 43.47 -12.26
CA CYS A 20 19.82 42.84 -13.19
C CYS A 20 19.21 43.88 -14.12
N VAL A 21 19.23 43.58 -15.40
CA VAL A 21 18.66 44.40 -16.47
C VAL A 21 17.14 44.18 -16.53
N SER A 22 16.42 45.28 -16.31
CA SER A 22 14.97 45.38 -16.52
C SER A 22 14.66 45.54 -18.02
N TRP A 23 13.77 44.69 -18.52
CA TRP A 23 13.12 44.93 -19.82
C TRP A 23 11.88 45.81 -19.58
N GLN A 24 12.01 47.08 -19.98
CA GLN A 24 10.85 47.94 -20.19
C GLN A 24 11.13 48.85 -21.40
N ARG A 25 10.07 49.00 -22.25
CA ARG A 25 9.78 49.97 -23.32
C ARG A 25 10.29 49.66 -24.73
N LYS A 26 9.30 49.31 -25.53
CA LYS A 26 9.01 50.08 -26.80
C LYS A 26 7.51 49.85 -27.11
N ALA A 27 6.73 50.87 -26.88
CA ALA A 27 5.46 51.15 -27.51
C ALA A 27 5.40 52.66 -27.74
N ASP A 28 5.33 53.05 -28.94
CA ASP A 28 4.66 54.27 -29.44
C ASP A 28 4.67 54.22 -30.95
N GLN A 29 3.50 54.11 -31.57
CA GLN A 29 2.94 55.06 -32.53
C GLN A 29 1.87 54.44 -33.41
N GLN A 30 0.71 55.14 -33.42
CA GLN A 30 -0.34 55.22 -34.45
C GLN A 30 -1.40 54.11 -34.46
N ALA A 31 -2.69 54.34 -34.46
CA ALA A 31 -3.50 55.54 -34.82
C ALA A 31 -4.94 55.34 -34.30
N ASP A 32 -5.66 56.43 -34.18
CA ASP A 32 -7.03 56.61 -33.80
C ASP A 32 -8.06 55.70 -34.49
N HIS A 33 -8.95 55.06 -33.72
CA HIS A 33 -10.36 54.88 -34.07
C HIS A 33 -11.17 54.77 -32.78
N GLU A 34 -12.03 55.77 -32.57
CA GLU A 34 -13.05 55.77 -31.50
C GLU A 34 -14.02 54.64 -31.72
N ALA A 35 -14.22 53.83 -30.66
CA ALA A 35 -15.38 53.03 -30.45
C ALA A 35 -15.63 52.89 -28.95
N ASP A 36 -16.80 53.32 -28.57
CA ASP A 36 -17.44 53.35 -27.24
C ASP A 36 -17.18 52.07 -26.45
N GLN A 37 -16.39 52.16 -25.36
CA GLN A 37 -16.22 51.03 -24.41
C GLN A 37 -16.58 51.48 -22.99
N GLN A 38 -17.73 51.01 -22.54
CA GLN A 38 -18.06 51.04 -21.14
C GLN A 38 -17.05 50.18 -20.34
N PRO A 39 -16.62 50.54 -19.13
CA PRO A 39 -15.60 49.83 -18.38
C PRO A 39 -16.16 48.54 -17.80
N ILE A 40 -15.53 47.42 -18.17
CA ILE A 40 -15.73 46.08 -17.53
C ILE A 40 -15.24 46.20 -16.10
N LYS A 41 -16.14 46.17 -15.14
CA LYS A 41 -15.81 45.99 -13.72
C LYS A 41 -15.31 44.58 -13.51
N MET A 42 -14.01 44.43 -13.27
CA MET A 42 -13.45 43.19 -12.73
C MET A 42 -14.04 42.95 -11.32
N HIS A 43 -14.82 41.92 -11.19
CA HIS A 43 -15.28 41.39 -9.89
C HIS A 43 -14.19 40.52 -9.29
N ASN A 44 -13.77 40.88 -8.10
CA ASN A 44 -12.84 40.15 -7.27
C ASN A 44 -13.57 38.94 -6.61
N PRO A 45 -13.18 37.66 -6.83
CA PRO A 45 -13.89 36.54 -6.20
C PRO A 45 -13.39 36.34 -4.78
N ARG A 46 -14.04 36.96 -3.82
CA ARG A 46 -13.97 36.56 -2.42
C ARG A 46 -15.31 35.99 -2.00
N GLY A 47 -15.30 34.70 -1.66
CA GLY A 47 -16.42 34.06 -0.94
C GLY A 47 -17.44 33.43 -1.89
N SER A 48 -17.48 32.10 -1.94
CA SER A 48 -18.61 31.37 -2.49
C SER A 48 -19.83 31.60 -1.60
N SER A 49 -20.62 32.61 -1.94
CA SER A 49 -22.04 32.64 -1.52
C SER A 49 -22.76 31.57 -2.33
N MET A 50 -23.58 30.76 -1.69
CA MET A 50 -24.62 29.97 -2.35
C MET A 50 -25.25 30.83 -3.45
N THR A 51 -25.17 30.38 -4.70
CA THR A 51 -25.87 31.00 -5.81
C THR A 51 -27.34 30.97 -5.44
N GLU A 52 -27.96 32.16 -5.21
CA GLU A 52 -29.39 32.30 -5.26
C GLU A 52 -29.86 31.62 -6.55
N LYS A 53 -30.67 30.55 -6.43
CA LYS A 53 -31.34 29.98 -7.60
C LYS A 53 -32.08 31.13 -8.28
N ALA A 54 -31.77 31.39 -9.52
CA ALA A 54 -32.51 32.34 -10.34
C ALA A 54 -34.00 31.96 -10.20
N THR A 55 -34.83 32.94 -9.88
CA THR A 55 -36.27 32.75 -9.84
C THR A 55 -36.70 32.28 -11.23
N ASP A 56 -37.45 31.18 -11.29
CA ASP A 56 -38.02 30.68 -12.54
C ASP A 56 -38.86 31.77 -13.20
N ILE A 57 -38.47 32.21 -14.37
CA ILE A 57 -39.14 33.31 -15.07
C ILE A 57 -40.35 32.82 -15.88
N ASP A 58 -40.44 31.53 -16.18
CA ASP A 58 -41.57 30.89 -16.83
C ASP A 58 -41.74 29.45 -16.29
N PRO A 59 -42.50 29.30 -15.18
CA PRO A 59 -42.76 28.02 -14.58
C PRO A 59 -43.56 27.04 -15.48
N GLN A 60 -44.32 27.56 -16.42
CA GLN A 60 -45.10 26.76 -17.36
C GLN A 60 -44.14 26.10 -18.39
N GLU A 61 -43.26 26.88 -19.03
CA GLU A 61 -42.28 26.36 -19.94
C GLU A 61 -41.37 25.33 -19.26
N THR A 62 -40.95 25.60 -18.03
CA THR A 62 -40.14 24.67 -17.24
C THR A 62 -40.86 23.34 -17.01
N SER A 63 -42.16 23.39 -16.67
CA SER A 63 -42.98 22.15 -16.51
C SER A 63 -43.11 21.38 -17.81
N GLU A 64 -43.32 22.05 -18.92
CA GLU A 64 -43.42 21.42 -20.26
C GLU A 64 -42.15 20.69 -20.66
N TRP A 65 -40.95 21.26 -20.38
CA TRP A 65 -39.70 20.60 -20.60
C TRP A 65 -39.49 19.36 -19.71
N ILE A 66 -39.89 19.44 -18.44
CA ILE A 66 -39.82 18.32 -17.50
C ILE A 66 -40.78 17.20 -17.94
N ASP A 67 -42.02 17.52 -18.25
CA ASP A 67 -43.02 16.56 -18.70
C ASP A 67 -42.60 15.85 -20.00
N ALA A 68 -41.97 16.60 -20.92
CA ALA A 68 -41.44 16.04 -22.19
C ALA A 68 -40.30 15.03 -21.93
N LEU A 69 -39.38 15.36 -21.00
CA LEU A 69 -38.29 14.45 -20.62
C LEU A 69 -38.83 13.21 -19.89
N GLU A 70 -39.81 13.37 -18.98
CA GLU A 70 -40.47 12.24 -18.32
C GLU A 70 -41.17 11.32 -19.32
N ALA A 71 -41.82 11.88 -20.34
CA ALA A 71 -42.40 11.09 -21.42
C ALA A 71 -41.37 10.28 -22.18
N VAL A 72 -40.22 10.87 -22.52
CA VAL A 72 -39.11 10.16 -23.15
C VAL A 72 -38.60 9.03 -22.26
N ILE A 73 -38.41 9.28 -20.99
CA ILE A 73 -37.94 8.23 -20.06
C ILE A 73 -38.94 7.08 -19.99
N ARG A 74 -40.24 7.37 -19.95
CA ARG A 74 -41.29 6.37 -19.86
C ARG A 74 -41.47 5.55 -21.15
N GLU A 75 -41.45 6.20 -22.31
CA GLU A 75 -41.77 5.58 -23.59
C GLU A 75 -40.55 4.99 -24.32
N GLU A 76 -39.39 5.64 -24.22
CA GLU A 76 -38.18 5.26 -24.96
C GLU A 76 -37.02 4.79 -24.05
N GLY A 77 -37.18 4.99 -22.72
CA GLY A 77 -36.21 4.55 -21.73
C GLY A 77 -35.15 5.59 -21.37
N PRO A 78 -34.37 5.32 -20.29
CA PRO A 78 -33.38 6.24 -19.74
C PRO A 78 -32.21 6.51 -20.68
N GLU A 79 -31.81 5.56 -21.54
CA GLU A 79 -30.72 5.75 -22.49
C GLU A 79 -31.01 6.82 -23.53
N ARG A 80 -32.25 6.86 -24.04
CA ARG A 80 -32.68 7.91 -24.96
C ARG A 80 -32.72 9.27 -24.28
N ALA A 81 -33.20 9.34 -23.05
CA ALA A 81 -33.19 10.57 -22.26
C ALA A 81 -31.77 11.07 -22.03
N HIS A 82 -30.85 10.19 -21.73
CA HIS A 82 -29.42 10.51 -21.58
C HIS A 82 -28.84 11.13 -22.85
N PHE A 83 -29.06 10.49 -24.00
CA PHE A 83 -28.60 11.01 -25.30
C PHE A 83 -29.14 12.43 -25.60
N LEU A 84 -30.44 12.65 -25.31
CA LEU A 84 -31.06 13.96 -25.50
C LEU A 84 -30.45 15.03 -24.58
N LEU A 85 -30.26 14.71 -23.29
CA LEU A 85 -29.63 15.60 -22.33
C LEU A 85 -28.20 15.97 -22.72
N GLU A 86 -27.37 15.00 -23.14
CA GLU A 86 -26.03 15.26 -23.64
C GLU A 86 -26.02 16.18 -24.86
N SER A 87 -26.95 15.91 -25.81
CA SER A 87 -27.07 16.72 -27.02
C SER A 87 -27.48 18.15 -26.72
N LEU A 88 -28.41 18.35 -25.75
CA LEU A 88 -28.84 19.67 -25.30
C LEU A 88 -27.72 20.43 -24.58
N VAL A 89 -26.98 19.75 -23.69
CA VAL A 89 -25.82 20.32 -23.00
C VAL A 89 -24.73 20.73 -23.99
N ASP A 90 -24.42 19.89 -24.98
CA ASP A 90 -23.44 20.21 -26.00
C ASP A 90 -23.88 21.41 -26.87
N MET A 91 -25.15 21.44 -27.27
CA MET A 91 -25.72 22.57 -27.99
C MET A 91 -25.62 23.87 -27.18
N ALA A 92 -26.00 23.83 -25.89
CA ALA A 92 -25.94 24.99 -25.01
C ALA A 92 -24.50 25.52 -24.87
N ARG A 93 -23.52 24.63 -24.72
CA ARG A 93 -22.08 25.00 -24.67
C ARG A 93 -21.63 25.66 -25.98
N ARG A 94 -21.96 25.08 -27.12
CA ARG A 94 -21.60 25.65 -28.44
C ARG A 94 -22.22 27.03 -28.68
N ARG A 95 -23.35 27.32 -28.04
CA ARG A 95 -24.03 28.61 -28.13
C ARG A 95 -23.57 29.62 -27.06
N GLY A 96 -22.54 29.28 -26.28
CA GLY A 96 -22.00 30.13 -25.23
C GLY A 96 -22.86 30.19 -23.97
N GLY A 97 -23.80 29.27 -23.80
CA GLY A 97 -24.59 29.15 -22.58
C GLY A 97 -23.71 28.68 -21.41
N HIS A 98 -23.83 29.36 -20.28
CA HIS A 98 -23.19 28.91 -19.06
C HIS A 98 -24.02 27.78 -18.45
N ILE A 99 -23.46 26.57 -18.46
CA ILE A 99 -24.09 25.40 -17.83
C ILE A 99 -23.48 25.27 -16.43
N PRO A 100 -24.27 25.36 -15.37
CA PRO A 100 -23.78 25.12 -14.02
C PRO A 100 -23.23 23.69 -13.94
N PHE A 101 -21.96 23.58 -13.59
CA PHE A 101 -21.34 22.28 -13.32
C PHE A 101 -21.53 21.93 -11.85
N THR A 102 -22.05 20.76 -11.59
CA THR A 102 -22.02 20.12 -10.25
C THR A 102 -21.45 18.73 -10.41
N ALA A 103 -20.41 18.43 -9.63
CA ALA A 103 -19.79 17.11 -9.61
C ALA A 103 -20.66 16.08 -8.85
N THR A 104 -21.72 16.54 -8.21
CA THR A 104 -22.54 15.73 -7.28
C THR A 104 -24.02 15.77 -7.68
N THR A 105 -24.70 14.69 -7.34
CA THR A 105 -26.17 14.59 -7.43
C THR A 105 -26.81 14.95 -6.08
N SER A 106 -28.13 15.07 -6.04
CA SER A 106 -28.86 15.32 -4.80
C SER A 106 -28.48 14.35 -3.68
N TYR A 107 -28.60 14.80 -2.42
CA TYR A 107 -28.27 14.00 -1.23
C TYR A 107 -29.35 12.93 -0.96
N LEU A 108 -29.57 12.08 -1.96
CA LEU A 108 -30.54 10.99 -2.00
C LEU A 108 -29.87 9.68 -2.42
N ASN A 109 -30.59 8.58 -2.26
CA ASN A 109 -30.15 7.29 -2.80
C ASN A 109 -30.04 7.34 -4.33
N THR A 110 -29.03 6.74 -4.89
CA THR A 110 -28.85 6.67 -6.35
C THR A 110 -29.92 5.79 -7.00
N ILE A 111 -30.28 4.67 -6.36
CA ILE A 111 -31.30 3.76 -6.83
C ILE A 111 -32.63 4.17 -6.20
N PRO A 112 -33.64 4.59 -6.98
CA PRO A 112 -34.94 4.93 -6.43
C PRO A 112 -35.71 3.66 -6.00
N PRO A 113 -36.66 3.74 -5.03
CA PRO A 113 -37.32 2.57 -4.45
C PRO A 113 -37.98 1.61 -5.44
N HIS A 114 -38.54 2.13 -6.53
CA HIS A 114 -39.21 1.31 -7.57
C HIS A 114 -38.24 0.52 -8.48
N MET A 115 -36.94 0.87 -8.46
CA MET A 115 -35.87 0.19 -9.22
C MET A 115 -35.02 -0.71 -8.35
N GLU A 116 -35.26 -0.76 -7.04
CA GLU A 116 -34.47 -1.61 -6.14
C GLU A 116 -34.73 -3.09 -6.41
N ALA A 117 -33.64 -3.82 -6.63
CA ALA A 117 -33.71 -5.28 -6.69
C ALA A 117 -34.10 -5.85 -5.32
N ARG A 118 -35.03 -6.78 -5.30
CA ARG A 118 -35.50 -7.43 -4.07
C ARG A 118 -34.49 -8.46 -3.59
N SER A 119 -34.15 -8.41 -2.31
CA SER A 119 -33.33 -9.45 -1.70
C SER A 119 -34.09 -10.80 -1.67
N PRO A 120 -33.44 -11.90 -2.10
CA PRO A 120 -34.05 -13.23 -2.08
C PRO A 120 -33.98 -13.90 -0.71
N GLY A 121 -33.34 -13.28 0.31
CA GLY A 121 -33.08 -13.87 1.62
C GLY A 121 -34.29 -13.87 2.56
N ASP A 122 -34.20 -14.67 3.63
CA ASP A 122 -35.10 -14.62 4.77
C ASP A 122 -34.64 -13.49 5.71
N HIS A 123 -35.26 -12.34 5.61
CA HIS A 123 -34.87 -11.16 6.37
C HIS A 123 -34.99 -11.33 7.89
N ALA A 124 -35.92 -12.18 8.36
CA ALA A 124 -36.06 -12.42 9.79
C ALA A 124 -34.89 -13.24 10.32
N LEU A 125 -34.53 -14.32 9.63
CA LEU A 125 -33.36 -15.13 10.00
C LEU A 125 -32.07 -14.33 9.86
N GLU A 126 -31.88 -13.55 8.78
CA GLU A 126 -30.69 -12.71 8.58
C GLU A 126 -30.58 -11.63 9.67
N TRP A 127 -31.71 -11.02 10.07
CA TRP A 127 -31.71 -10.06 11.17
C TRP A 127 -31.27 -10.71 12.48
N ARG A 128 -31.75 -11.92 12.81
CA ARG A 128 -31.38 -12.67 14.02
C ARG A 128 -29.90 -13.06 13.99
N ILE A 129 -29.41 -13.61 12.89
CA ILE A 129 -27.99 -13.98 12.72
C ILE A 129 -27.09 -12.75 12.90
N ARG A 130 -27.40 -11.65 12.21
CA ARG A 130 -26.65 -10.39 12.32
C ARG A 130 -26.69 -9.83 13.74
N SER A 131 -27.80 -9.94 14.45
CA SER A 131 -27.94 -9.52 15.84
C SER A 131 -27.04 -10.31 16.75
N ILE A 132 -26.98 -11.63 16.59
CA ILE A 132 -26.08 -12.53 17.35
C ILE A 132 -24.61 -12.21 17.04
N ILE A 133 -24.27 -11.97 15.78
CA ILE A 133 -22.91 -11.57 15.38
C ILE A 133 -22.51 -10.27 16.07
N ARG A 134 -23.41 -9.26 16.08
CA ARG A 134 -23.18 -7.98 16.79
C ARG A 134 -22.92 -8.20 18.29
N TRP A 135 -23.72 -9.04 18.92
CA TRP A 135 -23.54 -9.39 20.34
C TRP A 135 -22.18 -10.05 20.59
N ASN A 136 -21.85 -11.10 19.85
CA ASN A 136 -20.60 -11.84 20.05
C ASN A 136 -19.36 -10.97 19.77
N ALA A 137 -19.42 -10.11 18.76
CA ALA A 137 -18.34 -9.16 18.46
C ALA A 137 -18.13 -8.15 19.60
N MET A 138 -19.20 -7.66 20.20
CA MET A 138 -19.16 -6.77 21.36
C MET A 138 -18.65 -7.53 22.59
N ALA A 139 -19.21 -8.72 22.85
CA ALA A 139 -18.85 -9.57 23.99
C ALA A 139 -17.35 -9.90 23.98
N MET A 140 -16.78 -10.23 22.82
CA MET A 140 -15.36 -10.53 22.65
C MET A 140 -14.49 -9.37 23.12
N VAL A 141 -14.78 -8.13 22.68
CA VAL A 141 -14.02 -6.95 23.06
C VAL A 141 -14.19 -6.65 24.56
N LEU A 142 -15.41 -6.75 25.09
CA LEU A 142 -15.66 -6.47 26.50
C LEU A 142 -15.02 -7.51 27.43
N GLN A 143 -15.10 -8.81 27.09
CA GLN A 143 -14.47 -9.87 27.87
C GLN A 143 -12.95 -9.73 27.89
N ALA A 144 -12.33 -9.46 26.73
CA ALA A 144 -10.88 -9.26 26.65
C ALA A 144 -10.41 -8.13 27.59
N ASN A 145 -11.14 -7.00 27.64
CA ASN A 145 -10.79 -5.90 28.53
C ASN A 145 -11.15 -6.14 30.00
N LYS A 146 -12.10 -7.03 30.32
CA LYS A 146 -12.38 -7.45 31.68
C LYS A 146 -11.29 -8.38 32.22
N LEU A 147 -10.79 -9.27 31.39
CA LEU A 147 -9.75 -10.24 31.75
C LEU A 147 -8.38 -9.61 31.87
N ARG A 148 -8.05 -8.67 30.99
CA ARG A 148 -6.73 -8.00 30.94
C ARG A 148 -6.91 -6.55 30.56
N ASP A 149 -6.60 -5.65 31.48
CA ASP A 149 -6.64 -4.22 31.21
C ASP A 149 -5.66 -3.83 30.09
N GLY A 150 -6.08 -2.93 29.20
CA GLY A 150 -5.24 -2.44 28.11
C GLY A 150 -5.22 -3.27 26.82
N VAL A 151 -5.85 -4.47 26.75
CA VAL A 151 -5.92 -5.26 25.52
C VAL A 151 -6.62 -4.51 24.39
N GLY A 152 -7.64 -3.72 24.72
CA GLY A 152 -8.29 -2.85 23.73
C GLY A 152 -9.27 -3.56 22.82
N GLY A 153 -9.38 -3.06 21.59
CA GLY A 153 -10.35 -3.52 20.59
C GLY A 153 -11.35 -2.44 20.22
N HIS A 154 -12.06 -2.66 19.12
CA HIS A 154 -13.01 -1.69 18.57
C HIS A 154 -14.39 -2.36 18.39
N ILE A 155 -15.42 -1.78 18.99
CA ILE A 155 -16.83 -2.22 18.83
C ILE A 155 -17.48 -1.41 17.71
N ALA A 156 -17.23 -0.11 17.68
CA ALA A 156 -17.99 0.86 16.94
C ALA A 156 -17.91 0.71 15.41
N SER A 157 -16.77 0.31 14.87
CA SER A 157 -16.57 0.17 13.42
C SER A 157 -17.38 -0.98 12.87
N PHE A 158 -17.30 -2.16 13.47
CA PHE A 158 -18.15 -3.28 13.06
C PHE A 158 -19.63 -3.01 13.32
N ALA A 159 -19.97 -2.39 14.43
CA ALA A 159 -21.36 -2.00 14.73
C ALA A 159 -21.97 -1.15 13.62
N SER A 160 -21.18 -0.25 13.00
CA SER A 160 -21.65 0.55 11.86
C SER A 160 -21.77 -0.25 10.57
N SER A 161 -20.84 -1.17 10.29
CA SER A 161 -20.72 -1.88 9.01
C SER A 161 -21.37 -3.27 8.96
N ALA A 162 -21.92 -3.77 10.08
CA ALA A 162 -22.38 -5.15 10.18
C ALA A 162 -23.40 -5.56 9.09
N THR A 163 -24.31 -4.65 8.70
CA THR A 163 -25.29 -4.92 7.62
C THR A 163 -24.58 -5.04 6.27
N LEU A 164 -23.55 -4.21 6.02
CA LEU A 164 -22.77 -4.24 4.79
C LEU A 164 -22.06 -5.59 4.62
N TYR A 165 -21.44 -6.10 5.69
CA TYR A 165 -20.80 -7.41 5.68
C TYR A 165 -21.79 -8.56 5.56
N ASP A 166 -22.88 -8.51 6.33
CA ASP A 166 -23.89 -9.57 6.37
C ASP A 166 -24.51 -9.84 4.98
N VAL A 167 -24.90 -8.78 4.29
CA VAL A 167 -25.43 -8.87 2.91
C VAL A 167 -24.39 -9.46 1.96
N GLY A 168 -23.14 -9.06 2.07
CA GLY A 168 -22.04 -9.60 1.27
C GLY A 168 -21.85 -11.10 1.48
N PHE A 169 -21.76 -11.54 2.75
CA PHE A 169 -21.60 -12.95 3.10
C PHE A 169 -22.80 -13.82 2.69
N ASN A 170 -24.01 -13.29 2.77
CA ASN A 170 -25.20 -14.08 2.52
C ASN A 170 -25.56 -14.16 1.04
N HIS A 171 -25.17 -13.18 0.21
CA HIS A 171 -25.71 -13.08 -1.15
C HIS A 171 -24.70 -12.90 -2.27
N PHE A 172 -23.48 -12.43 -2.00
CA PHE A 172 -22.56 -11.97 -3.05
C PHE A 172 -21.21 -12.66 -3.07
N TRP A 173 -20.55 -12.83 -1.94
CA TRP A 173 -19.14 -13.24 -1.93
C TRP A 173 -18.96 -14.74 -2.06
N HIS A 174 -18.42 -15.16 -3.20
CA HIS A 174 -18.10 -16.55 -3.46
C HIS A 174 -16.77 -16.93 -2.85
N ALA A 175 -16.76 -18.07 -2.15
CA ALA A 175 -15.51 -18.75 -1.82
C ALA A 175 -14.99 -19.51 -3.06
N PRO A 176 -13.69 -19.86 -3.10
CA PRO A 176 -13.16 -20.67 -4.19
C PRO A 176 -13.76 -22.07 -4.18
N ASP A 177 -14.28 -22.50 -5.34
CA ASP A 177 -14.75 -23.84 -5.63
C ASP A 177 -14.31 -24.29 -7.04
N ASP A 178 -14.78 -25.43 -7.52
CA ASP A 178 -14.43 -25.98 -8.83
C ASP A 178 -14.89 -25.09 -10.01
N ASN A 179 -15.89 -24.25 -9.81
CA ASN A 179 -16.50 -23.41 -10.85
C ASN A 179 -16.15 -21.92 -10.73
N HIS A 180 -15.78 -21.49 -9.53
CA HIS A 180 -15.52 -20.09 -9.22
C HIS A 180 -14.22 -19.94 -8.42
N GLY A 181 -13.30 -19.15 -8.94
CA GLY A 181 -11.99 -18.96 -8.30
C GLY A 181 -12.00 -18.21 -6.97
N GLY A 182 -13.19 -17.80 -6.50
CA GLY A 182 -13.41 -17.04 -5.26
C GLY A 182 -13.22 -15.53 -5.43
N ASP A 183 -14.09 -14.75 -4.77
CA ASP A 183 -13.95 -13.30 -4.68
C ASP A 183 -12.84 -12.95 -3.70
N LEU A 184 -12.24 -11.78 -3.87
CA LEU A 184 -11.26 -11.22 -2.95
C LEU A 184 -11.92 -10.11 -2.14
N VAL A 185 -11.81 -10.19 -0.81
CA VAL A 185 -12.47 -9.23 0.09
C VAL A 185 -11.46 -8.60 1.04
N PHE A 186 -11.17 -7.33 0.82
CA PHE A 186 -10.40 -6.49 1.73
C PHE A 186 -11.31 -6.02 2.87
N ILE A 187 -11.21 -6.64 4.00
CA ILE A 187 -12.04 -6.35 5.17
C ILE A 187 -11.39 -5.21 5.96
N GLN A 188 -12.15 -4.14 6.22
CA GLN A 188 -11.64 -3.04 7.06
C GLN A 188 -11.11 -3.57 8.40
N GLY A 189 -9.88 -3.24 8.74
CA GLY A 189 -9.18 -3.82 9.89
C GLY A 189 -9.95 -3.76 11.20
N HIS A 190 -10.56 -2.60 11.49
CA HIS A 190 -11.36 -2.38 12.70
C HIS A 190 -12.66 -3.20 12.76
N SER A 191 -13.07 -3.86 11.69
CA SER A 191 -14.24 -4.72 11.63
C SER A 191 -13.94 -6.19 11.92
N ALA A 192 -12.68 -6.59 12.13
CA ALA A 192 -12.26 -7.97 12.41
C ALA A 192 -13.09 -8.65 13.51
N PRO A 193 -13.48 -7.99 14.63
CA PRO A 193 -14.29 -8.64 15.67
C PRO A 193 -15.60 -9.23 15.14
N GLY A 194 -16.25 -8.58 14.19
CA GLY A 194 -17.48 -9.10 13.60
C GLY A 194 -17.26 -10.30 12.69
N ILE A 195 -16.12 -10.35 12.01
CA ILE A 195 -15.75 -11.48 11.16
C ILE A 195 -15.42 -12.69 12.01
N TYR A 196 -14.70 -12.52 13.11
CA TYR A 196 -14.47 -13.61 14.08
C TYR A 196 -15.78 -14.12 14.72
N ALA A 197 -16.68 -13.19 15.10
CA ALA A 197 -17.98 -13.55 15.64
C ALA A 197 -18.83 -14.37 14.66
N ARG A 198 -18.78 -14.01 13.35
CA ARG A 198 -19.42 -14.81 12.31
C ARG A 198 -18.78 -16.19 12.16
N SER A 199 -17.46 -16.25 12.11
CA SER A 199 -16.72 -17.51 11.98
C SER A 199 -16.91 -18.44 13.18
N PHE A 200 -17.19 -17.88 14.36
CA PHE A 200 -17.62 -18.64 15.52
C PHE A 200 -18.99 -19.30 15.31
N LEU A 201 -19.97 -18.57 14.78
CA LEU A 201 -21.26 -19.17 14.42
C LEU A 201 -21.09 -20.26 13.35
N GLU A 202 -20.22 -20.02 12.37
CA GLU A 202 -19.88 -20.98 11.32
C GLU A 202 -19.15 -22.22 11.83
N GLY A 203 -18.77 -22.28 13.12
CA GLY A 203 -18.01 -23.41 13.72
C GLY A 203 -16.53 -23.46 13.33
N ARG A 204 -16.00 -22.38 12.73
CA ARG A 204 -14.60 -22.26 12.27
C ARG A 204 -13.66 -21.75 13.35
N LEU A 205 -14.18 -21.03 14.32
CA LEU A 205 -13.47 -20.57 15.51
C LEU A 205 -14.18 -21.06 16.75
N SER A 206 -13.42 -21.43 17.76
CA SER A 206 -13.93 -21.84 19.06
C SER A 206 -14.20 -20.65 19.98
N GLU A 207 -14.97 -20.89 21.04
CA GLU A 207 -15.17 -19.89 22.10
C GLU A 207 -13.85 -19.52 22.78
N GLU A 208 -12.95 -20.49 22.96
CA GLU A 208 -11.63 -20.27 23.55
C GLU A 208 -10.79 -19.31 22.69
N GLN A 209 -10.83 -19.46 21.37
CA GLN A 209 -10.17 -18.56 20.45
C GLN A 209 -10.73 -17.12 20.53
N LEU A 210 -12.04 -16.97 20.65
CA LEU A 210 -12.67 -15.68 20.83
C LEU A 210 -12.29 -15.01 22.16
N ARG A 211 -12.24 -15.82 23.25
CA ARG A 211 -11.77 -15.34 24.58
C ARG A 211 -10.34 -14.85 24.54
N GLY A 212 -9.51 -15.44 23.66
CA GLY A 212 -8.14 -15.05 23.38
C GLY A 212 -7.98 -13.89 22.39
N PHE A 213 -9.02 -13.10 22.16
CA PHE A 213 -8.92 -11.94 21.24
C PHE A 213 -7.78 -11.01 21.64
N ARG A 214 -6.91 -10.67 20.67
CA ARG A 214 -5.67 -9.89 20.87
C ARG A 214 -4.66 -10.52 21.81
N GLN A 215 -4.68 -11.85 21.92
CA GLN A 215 -3.79 -12.66 22.74
C GLN A 215 -3.30 -13.85 21.91
N ASP A 216 -2.65 -13.56 20.80
CA ASP A 216 -2.19 -14.55 19.82
C ASP A 216 -0.83 -15.18 20.16
N VAL A 217 -0.10 -14.65 21.14
CA VAL A 217 1.15 -15.23 21.63
C VAL A 217 0.84 -16.59 22.28
N GLY A 218 1.36 -17.67 21.69
CA GLY A 218 1.04 -19.05 22.10
C GLY A 218 0.03 -19.75 21.19
N GLY A 219 -0.51 -19.08 20.19
CA GLY A 219 -1.24 -19.69 19.07
C GLY A 219 -2.70 -20.10 19.32
N VAL A 220 -3.30 -19.70 20.46
CA VAL A 220 -4.70 -20.04 20.78
C VAL A 220 -5.66 -18.91 20.39
N GLY A 221 -5.29 -17.66 20.67
CA GLY A 221 -6.15 -16.50 20.44
C GLY A 221 -6.22 -16.05 19.00
N VAL A 222 -7.19 -15.17 18.70
CA VAL A 222 -7.29 -14.52 17.39
C VAL A 222 -6.59 -13.16 17.41
N THR A 223 -6.07 -12.74 16.25
CA THR A 223 -5.29 -11.52 16.08
C THR A 223 -6.11 -10.25 16.27
N SER A 224 -5.42 -9.12 16.49
CA SER A 224 -6.06 -7.82 16.67
C SER A 224 -6.80 -7.35 15.43
N TYR A 225 -6.23 -7.62 14.25
CA TYR A 225 -6.66 -7.19 12.93
C TYR A 225 -6.36 -8.29 11.92
N PRO A 226 -6.77 -8.15 10.65
CA PRO A 226 -6.36 -9.08 9.61
C PRO A 226 -4.83 -9.12 9.46
N HIS A 227 -4.22 -10.26 9.81
CA HIS A 227 -2.80 -10.53 9.67
C HIS A 227 -2.57 -11.91 9.06
N PRO A 228 -2.29 -11.99 7.75
CA PRO A 228 -1.97 -13.26 7.08
C PRO A 228 -0.78 -14.00 7.69
N TRP A 229 0.21 -13.28 8.22
CA TRP A 229 1.36 -13.88 8.89
C TRP A 229 0.97 -14.70 10.13
N LEU A 230 0.02 -14.20 10.92
CA LEU A 230 -0.40 -14.79 12.19
C LEU A 230 -1.55 -15.79 12.05
N MET A 231 -2.40 -15.60 11.03
CA MET A 231 -3.52 -16.52 10.71
C MET A 231 -3.47 -16.87 9.21
N PRO A 232 -2.48 -17.68 8.76
CA PRO A 232 -2.13 -17.85 7.36
C PRO A 232 -3.20 -18.56 6.52
N ASP A 233 -4.05 -19.40 7.11
CA ASP A 233 -5.15 -20.08 6.42
C ASP A 233 -6.45 -19.26 6.41
N TYR A 234 -6.46 -18.12 7.09
CA TYR A 234 -7.67 -17.35 7.34
C TYR A 234 -7.65 -15.99 6.62
N TRP A 235 -6.72 -15.10 6.99
CA TRP A 235 -6.65 -13.75 6.44
C TRP A 235 -5.89 -13.66 5.13
N GLN A 236 -6.41 -12.89 4.15
CA GLN A 236 -5.74 -12.66 2.88
C GLN A 236 -4.97 -11.33 2.84
N PHE A 237 -5.55 -10.27 3.44
CA PHE A 237 -5.05 -8.90 3.30
C PHE A 237 -4.95 -8.19 4.65
N PRO A 238 -3.78 -7.63 5.02
CA PRO A 238 -3.64 -6.73 6.15
C PRO A 238 -4.16 -5.36 5.74
N THR A 239 -5.14 -4.86 6.47
CA THR A 239 -5.89 -3.64 6.09
C THR A 239 -5.94 -2.60 7.21
N VAL A 240 -5.17 -2.80 8.29
CA VAL A 240 -5.22 -1.89 9.43
C VAL A 240 -4.41 -0.61 9.20
N SER A 241 -3.33 -0.67 8.42
CA SER A 241 -2.68 0.52 7.90
C SER A 241 -3.59 1.13 6.85
N MET A 242 -4.22 2.24 7.21
CA MET A 242 -5.28 2.85 6.40
C MET A 242 -4.73 3.37 5.09
N GLY A 243 -5.52 3.30 4.02
CA GLY A 243 -5.13 3.63 2.66
C GLY A 243 -4.51 2.47 1.88
N LEU A 244 -3.80 1.52 2.53
CA LEU A 244 -3.18 0.39 1.84
C LEU A 244 -4.22 -0.59 1.28
N GLY A 245 -5.33 -0.81 1.99
CA GLY A 245 -6.45 -1.64 1.50
C GLY A 245 -6.96 -1.19 0.14
N PRO A 246 -7.40 0.06 -0.02
CA PRO A 246 -7.86 0.62 -1.28
C PRO A 246 -6.87 0.49 -2.44
N ILE A 247 -5.62 0.93 -2.26
CA ILE A 247 -4.64 0.86 -3.34
C ILE A 247 -4.33 -0.58 -3.73
N MET A 248 -4.10 -1.47 -2.76
CA MET A 248 -3.85 -2.89 -3.05
C MET A 248 -5.05 -3.55 -3.75
N ALA A 249 -6.30 -3.19 -3.41
CA ALA A 249 -7.49 -3.73 -4.05
C ALA A 249 -7.59 -3.35 -5.53
N ILE A 250 -7.24 -2.10 -5.88
CA ILE A 250 -7.18 -1.64 -7.27
C ILE A 250 -6.20 -2.51 -8.07
N TYR A 251 -4.99 -2.71 -7.56
CA TYR A 251 -3.96 -3.47 -8.26
C TYR A 251 -4.22 -4.98 -8.23
N GLN A 252 -4.91 -5.53 -7.22
CA GLN A 252 -5.41 -6.91 -7.25
C GLN A 252 -6.48 -7.10 -8.34
N ALA A 253 -7.42 -6.17 -8.49
CA ALA A 253 -8.42 -6.22 -9.54
C ALA A 253 -7.80 -6.13 -10.93
N ARG A 254 -6.82 -5.24 -11.11
CA ARG A 254 -6.02 -5.11 -12.33
C ARG A 254 -5.24 -6.38 -12.64
N PHE A 255 -4.55 -6.94 -11.64
CA PHE A 255 -3.75 -8.14 -11.81
C PHE A 255 -4.62 -9.37 -12.15
N MET A 256 -5.82 -9.46 -11.60
CA MET A 256 -6.79 -10.50 -11.98
C MET A 256 -7.15 -10.41 -13.47
N LYS A 257 -7.37 -9.19 -14.01
CA LYS A 257 -7.58 -8.98 -15.47
C LYS A 257 -6.32 -9.26 -16.28
N TYR A 258 -5.14 -8.88 -15.79
CA TYR A 258 -3.87 -9.21 -16.40
C TYR A 258 -3.69 -10.73 -16.57
N LEU A 259 -3.94 -11.51 -15.53
CA LEU A 259 -3.87 -12.98 -15.60
C LEU A 259 -4.91 -13.57 -16.57
N HIS A 260 -6.12 -13.00 -16.58
CA HIS A 260 -7.19 -13.41 -17.48
C HIS A 260 -6.84 -13.12 -18.95
N ASN A 261 -6.41 -11.89 -19.26
CA ASN A 261 -6.07 -11.47 -20.62
C ASN A 261 -4.87 -12.25 -21.18
N ARG A 262 -3.96 -12.69 -20.31
CA ARG A 262 -2.85 -13.59 -20.66
C ARG A 262 -3.24 -15.07 -20.68
N GLU A 263 -4.50 -15.40 -20.49
CA GLU A 263 -5.01 -16.79 -20.51
C GLU A 263 -4.33 -17.68 -19.44
N ILE A 264 -3.92 -17.10 -18.31
CA ILE A 264 -3.31 -17.82 -17.20
C ILE A 264 -4.39 -18.38 -16.26
N ILE A 265 -5.42 -17.58 -16.00
CA ILE A 265 -6.61 -17.98 -15.24
C ILE A 265 -7.87 -17.59 -16.00
N ASN A 266 -8.99 -18.24 -15.65
CA ASN A 266 -10.31 -17.72 -16.00
C ASN A 266 -10.84 -16.89 -14.82
N ALA A 267 -10.87 -15.56 -14.97
CA ALA A 267 -11.41 -14.68 -13.93
C ALA A 267 -12.95 -14.77 -13.83
N GLY A 268 -13.63 -15.08 -14.93
CA GLY A 268 -15.10 -15.14 -14.94
C GLY A 268 -15.72 -13.85 -14.42
N ASN A 269 -16.68 -13.98 -13.51
CA ASN A 269 -17.37 -12.88 -12.83
C ASN A 269 -16.81 -12.56 -11.43
N ARG A 270 -15.61 -13.03 -11.11
CA ARG A 270 -14.94 -12.75 -9.82
C ARG A 270 -14.80 -11.24 -9.60
N LYS A 271 -15.05 -10.83 -8.38
CA LYS A 271 -14.91 -9.43 -7.96
C LYS A 271 -13.84 -9.28 -6.88
N VAL A 272 -13.29 -8.08 -6.80
CA VAL A 272 -12.48 -7.59 -5.68
C VAL A 272 -13.31 -6.56 -4.94
N TRP A 273 -13.58 -6.83 -3.68
CA TRP A 273 -14.33 -5.96 -2.79
C TRP A 273 -13.38 -5.31 -1.79
N ALA A 274 -13.47 -4.01 -1.59
CA ALA A 274 -12.70 -3.33 -0.56
C ALA A 274 -13.58 -2.50 0.34
N PHE A 275 -13.48 -2.77 1.65
CA PHE A 275 -14.22 -2.07 2.70
C PHE A 275 -13.31 -1.09 3.42
N MET A 276 -13.73 0.16 3.48
CA MET A 276 -12.98 1.25 4.08
C MET A 276 -13.88 2.23 4.83
N GLY A 277 -13.31 2.99 5.73
CA GLY A 277 -14.01 4.08 6.41
C GLY A 277 -13.96 5.37 5.59
N ASP A 278 -14.94 6.25 5.83
CA ASP A 278 -14.94 7.59 5.25
C ASP A 278 -13.77 8.45 5.75
N GLY A 279 -13.30 8.25 6.97
CA GLY A 279 -12.09 8.89 7.49
C GLY A 279 -10.79 8.35 6.89
N GLU A 280 -10.79 7.11 6.39
CA GLU A 280 -9.66 6.50 5.68
C GLU A 280 -9.41 7.14 4.31
N MET A 281 -10.40 7.83 3.77
CA MET A 281 -10.28 8.56 2.51
C MET A 281 -9.41 9.83 2.62
N ASP A 282 -8.99 10.21 3.82
CA ASP A 282 -7.98 11.25 4.05
C ASP A 282 -6.57 10.78 3.67
N GLU A 283 -6.30 9.45 3.60
CA GLU A 283 -5.02 8.91 3.18
C GLU A 283 -4.83 9.04 1.66
N PRO A 284 -3.70 9.59 1.20
CA PRO A 284 -3.42 9.74 -0.23
C PRO A 284 -3.51 8.43 -1.02
N GLU A 285 -3.12 7.31 -0.40
CA GLU A 285 -3.16 5.97 -0.99
C GLU A 285 -4.59 5.52 -1.29
N SER A 286 -5.58 5.97 -0.51
CA SER A 286 -6.99 5.63 -0.74
C SER A 286 -7.52 6.16 -2.07
N LEU A 287 -7.03 7.33 -2.51
CA LEU A 287 -7.47 8.02 -3.72
C LEU A 287 -6.42 8.00 -4.84
N GLY A 288 -5.18 7.63 -4.53
CA GLY A 288 -4.03 7.80 -5.43
C GLY A 288 -4.13 7.03 -6.75
N ALA A 289 -4.87 5.94 -6.81
CA ALA A 289 -4.96 5.09 -7.99
C ALA A 289 -6.38 4.99 -8.59
N ILE A 290 -7.36 5.77 -8.12
CA ILE A 290 -8.75 5.69 -8.62
C ILE A 290 -8.85 6.03 -10.11
N GLY A 291 -8.04 6.95 -10.61
CA GLY A 291 -7.97 7.29 -12.03
C GLY A 291 -7.48 6.12 -12.90
N LEU A 292 -6.53 5.30 -12.41
CA LEU A 292 -6.07 4.10 -13.09
C LEU A 292 -7.21 3.07 -13.19
N ALA A 293 -7.94 2.85 -12.09
CA ALA A 293 -9.03 1.88 -12.06
C ALA A 293 -10.09 2.16 -13.12
N ALA A 294 -10.46 3.44 -13.30
CA ALA A 294 -11.41 3.85 -14.34
C ALA A 294 -10.81 3.75 -15.75
N ARG A 295 -9.56 4.20 -15.96
CA ARG A 295 -8.88 4.14 -17.27
C ARG A 295 -8.74 2.71 -17.79
N GLU A 296 -8.52 1.73 -16.91
CA GLU A 296 -8.41 0.32 -17.25
C GLU A 296 -9.73 -0.45 -17.15
N ASN A 297 -10.86 0.26 -16.97
CA ASN A 297 -12.20 -0.30 -16.90
C ASN A 297 -12.29 -1.49 -15.92
N LEU A 298 -11.83 -1.31 -14.68
CA LEU A 298 -11.80 -2.37 -13.68
C LEU A 298 -13.21 -2.65 -13.12
N ASP A 299 -14.12 -3.12 -13.94
CA ASP A 299 -15.49 -3.47 -13.55
C ASP A 299 -15.60 -4.68 -12.61
N ASN A 300 -14.49 -5.33 -12.36
CA ASN A 300 -14.35 -6.35 -11.33
C ASN A 300 -13.98 -5.77 -9.95
N LEU A 301 -13.96 -4.44 -9.77
CA LEU A 301 -13.63 -3.76 -8.51
C LEU A 301 -14.86 -3.07 -7.94
N VAL A 302 -15.12 -3.33 -6.65
CA VAL A 302 -16.19 -2.68 -5.89
C VAL A 302 -15.63 -2.12 -4.57
N PHE A 303 -15.67 -0.81 -4.41
CA PHE A 303 -15.38 -0.14 -3.13
C PHE A 303 -16.68 0.04 -2.34
N VAL A 304 -16.62 -0.23 -1.04
CA VAL A 304 -17.72 0.03 -0.08
C VAL A 304 -17.19 0.95 1.00
N VAL A 305 -17.54 2.23 0.91
CA VAL A 305 -17.15 3.22 1.91
C VAL A 305 -18.22 3.26 3.00
N ASN A 306 -17.84 2.87 4.21
CA ASN A 306 -18.67 2.94 5.41
C ASN A 306 -18.70 4.39 5.93
N CYS A 307 -19.61 5.20 5.39
CA CYS A 307 -19.75 6.61 5.72
C CYS A 307 -20.49 6.79 7.04
N ASN A 308 -19.80 6.52 8.15
CA ASN A 308 -20.34 6.73 9.49
C ASN A 308 -20.16 8.18 9.99
N LEU A 309 -19.55 9.04 9.18
CA LEU A 309 -19.35 10.49 9.35
C LEU A 309 -18.36 10.86 10.46
N GLN A 310 -17.66 9.90 11.08
CA GLN A 310 -16.81 10.15 12.25
C GLN A 310 -15.41 9.54 12.11
N ARG A 311 -14.41 10.33 12.44
CA ARG A 311 -13.04 9.90 12.72
C ARG A 311 -12.88 9.51 14.20
N LEU A 312 -11.63 9.58 14.67
CA LEU A 312 -11.27 9.29 16.06
C LEU A 312 -11.80 10.37 17.01
N ASP A 313 -11.53 11.63 16.67
CA ASP A 313 -11.77 12.79 17.54
C ASP A 313 -13.08 13.50 17.27
N GLY A 314 -13.72 13.26 16.14
CA GLY A 314 -14.94 13.96 15.76
C GLY A 314 -15.44 13.62 14.34
N PRO A 315 -16.25 14.47 13.73
CA PRO A 315 -16.77 14.25 12.39
C PRO A 315 -15.65 14.33 11.33
N VAL A 316 -15.80 13.58 10.24
CA VAL A 316 -14.86 13.62 9.10
C VAL A 316 -14.90 14.98 8.42
N ARG A 317 -16.10 15.47 8.14
CA ARG A 317 -16.35 16.79 7.52
C ARG A 317 -17.47 17.52 8.28
N GLY A 318 -17.19 18.04 9.49
CA GLY A 318 -18.20 18.61 10.36
C GLY A 318 -19.05 19.71 9.71
N ASN A 319 -18.43 20.61 8.97
CA ASN A 319 -19.07 21.72 8.24
C ASN A 319 -19.32 21.42 6.75
N GLY A 320 -19.11 20.19 6.32
CA GLY A 320 -19.29 19.71 4.95
C GLY A 320 -20.12 18.44 4.88
N LYS A 321 -19.98 17.72 3.77
CA LYS A 321 -20.61 16.41 3.53
C LYS A 321 -19.61 15.50 2.83
N ILE A 322 -19.04 14.58 3.58
CA ILE A 322 -18.02 13.64 3.03
C ILE A 322 -18.58 12.82 1.86
N ILE A 323 -19.84 12.39 1.92
CA ILE A 323 -20.45 11.61 0.82
C ILE A 323 -20.49 12.41 -0.48
N GLN A 324 -20.79 13.71 -0.42
CA GLN A 324 -20.82 14.57 -1.60
C GLN A 324 -19.40 14.87 -2.13
N GLU A 325 -18.45 15.05 -1.24
CA GLU A 325 -17.04 15.20 -1.59
C GLU A 325 -16.54 13.97 -2.35
N LEU A 326 -16.70 12.78 -1.76
CA LEU A 326 -16.30 11.52 -2.38
C LEU A 326 -17.08 11.22 -3.68
N GLU A 327 -18.37 11.54 -3.75
CA GLU A 327 -19.13 11.42 -5.01
C GLU A 327 -18.46 12.21 -6.12
N GLY A 328 -18.06 13.46 -5.84
CA GLY A 328 -17.40 14.34 -6.81
C GLY A 328 -16.06 13.78 -7.27
N GLU A 329 -15.24 13.27 -6.35
CA GLU A 329 -13.93 12.70 -6.63
C GLU A 329 -14.02 11.42 -7.49
N PHE A 330 -14.85 10.46 -7.09
CA PHE A 330 -15.01 9.20 -7.82
C PHE A 330 -15.67 9.39 -9.18
N ARG A 331 -16.71 10.25 -9.29
CA ARG A 331 -17.30 10.59 -10.60
C ARG A 331 -16.30 11.27 -11.51
N GLY A 332 -15.52 12.23 -10.96
CA GLY A 332 -14.45 12.92 -11.70
C GLY A 332 -13.38 11.97 -12.21
N ALA A 333 -13.10 10.90 -11.47
CA ALA A 333 -12.19 9.84 -11.87
C ALA A 333 -12.79 8.81 -12.86
N GLY A 334 -14.10 8.87 -13.15
CA GLY A 334 -14.77 7.96 -14.09
C GLY A 334 -15.37 6.70 -13.48
N TRP A 335 -15.66 6.71 -12.18
CA TRP A 335 -16.30 5.58 -11.48
C TRP A 335 -17.83 5.65 -11.55
N ASN A 336 -18.46 4.48 -11.55
CA ASN A 336 -19.87 4.34 -11.20
C ASN A 336 -20.03 4.57 -9.68
N VAL A 337 -20.87 5.55 -9.28
CA VAL A 337 -21.09 5.92 -7.87
C VAL A 337 -22.50 5.61 -7.44
N ILE A 338 -22.66 4.77 -6.43
CA ILE A 338 -23.95 4.40 -5.82
C ILE A 338 -24.01 4.94 -4.39
N LYS A 339 -24.88 5.88 -4.14
CA LYS A 339 -25.16 6.42 -2.79
C LYS A 339 -26.26 5.64 -2.13
N VAL A 340 -26.03 5.21 -0.88
CA VAL A 340 -26.98 4.50 -0.02
C VAL A 340 -27.12 5.29 1.28
N ILE A 341 -27.93 6.35 1.25
CA ILE A 341 -28.00 7.37 2.31
C ILE A 341 -29.17 7.12 3.26
N TRP A 342 -30.35 6.89 2.71
CA TRP A 342 -31.60 6.81 3.45
C TRP A 342 -32.17 5.39 3.43
N GLY A 343 -32.56 4.88 4.59
CA GLY A 343 -33.23 3.59 4.71
C GLY A 343 -34.70 3.66 4.28
N SER A 344 -35.35 2.52 4.13
CA SER A 344 -36.73 2.38 3.62
C SER A 344 -37.77 3.17 4.41
N GLY A 345 -37.54 3.46 5.69
CA GLY A 345 -38.43 4.33 6.48
C GLY A 345 -38.57 5.76 5.93
N TRP A 346 -37.61 6.23 5.14
CA TRP A 346 -37.65 7.54 4.49
C TRP A 346 -38.42 7.57 3.18
N ASP A 347 -38.67 6.42 2.55
CA ASP A 347 -39.26 6.35 1.21
C ASP A 347 -40.66 6.97 1.16
N ASN A 348 -41.49 6.69 2.15
CA ASN A 348 -42.84 7.27 2.26
C ASN A 348 -42.82 8.78 2.51
N LEU A 349 -41.84 9.28 3.26
CA LEU A 349 -41.71 10.72 3.51
C LEU A 349 -41.25 11.44 2.23
N LEU A 350 -40.30 10.88 1.53
CA LEU A 350 -39.81 11.41 0.25
C LEU A 350 -40.88 11.35 -0.85
N ALA A 351 -41.71 10.30 -0.89
CA ALA A 351 -42.85 10.20 -1.83
C ALA A 351 -43.93 11.24 -1.56
N LYS A 352 -44.08 11.71 -0.33
CA LYS A 352 -45.00 12.76 0.06
C LYS A 352 -44.43 14.18 -0.12
N ASP A 353 -43.15 14.34 -0.35
CA ASP A 353 -42.45 15.62 -0.51
C ASP A 353 -42.71 16.22 -1.90
N ARG A 354 -43.94 16.68 -2.16
CA ARG A 354 -44.33 17.24 -3.47
C ARG A 354 -43.65 18.57 -3.80
N THR A 355 -43.21 19.29 -2.80
CA THR A 355 -42.56 20.60 -2.95
C THR A 355 -41.06 20.53 -3.04
N GLY A 356 -40.43 19.36 -2.81
CA GLY A 356 -39.01 19.18 -2.70
C GLY A 356 -38.36 19.81 -1.45
N LEU A 357 -39.19 20.22 -0.46
CA LEU A 357 -38.69 20.90 0.72
C LEU A 357 -37.95 19.98 1.67
N LEU A 358 -38.37 18.71 1.79
CA LEU A 358 -37.62 17.68 2.53
C LEU A 358 -36.26 17.40 1.88
N LYS A 359 -36.24 17.24 0.55
CA LYS A 359 -35.00 17.12 -0.21
C LYS A 359 -34.07 18.31 0.01
N LYS A 360 -34.61 19.54 -0.07
CA LYS A 360 -33.85 20.77 0.21
C LYS A 360 -33.26 20.75 1.62
N ARG A 361 -34.05 20.35 2.66
CA ARG A 361 -33.54 20.26 4.03
C ARG A 361 -32.43 19.23 4.18
N MET A 362 -32.55 18.08 3.51
CA MET A 362 -31.50 17.07 3.46
C MET A 362 -30.20 17.60 2.81
N GLU A 363 -30.31 18.43 1.80
CA GLU A 363 -29.18 19.06 1.13
C GLU A 363 -28.53 20.19 1.94
N GLU A 364 -29.25 20.88 2.76
CA GLU A 364 -28.75 21.97 3.61
C GLU A 364 -27.96 21.46 4.81
N CYS A 365 -28.30 20.30 5.35
CA CYS A 365 -27.66 19.76 6.54
C CYS A 365 -26.19 19.40 6.26
N VAL A 366 -25.32 19.72 7.20
CA VAL A 366 -23.93 19.27 7.22
C VAL A 366 -23.77 18.01 8.06
N ASP A 367 -22.64 17.32 7.93
CA ASP A 367 -22.40 16.05 8.64
C ASP A 367 -22.45 16.17 10.16
N GLY A 368 -21.99 17.29 10.71
CA GLY A 368 -22.10 17.59 12.15
C GLY A 368 -23.55 17.68 12.65
N GLU A 369 -24.49 18.24 11.84
CA GLU A 369 -25.92 18.23 12.19
C GLU A 369 -26.48 16.80 12.14
N TYR A 370 -26.13 16.01 11.09
CA TYR A 370 -26.56 14.62 10.99
C TYR A 370 -26.08 13.76 12.14
N GLN A 371 -24.87 14.00 12.67
CA GLN A 371 -24.39 13.37 13.89
C GLN A 371 -25.26 13.73 15.09
N ASN A 372 -25.57 15.02 15.27
CA ASN A 372 -26.40 15.50 16.38
C ASN A 372 -27.83 14.91 16.36
N PHE A 373 -28.47 14.84 15.18
CA PHE A 373 -29.79 14.24 15.05
C PHE A 373 -29.82 12.79 15.52
N LYS A 374 -28.75 12.03 15.28
CA LYS A 374 -28.69 10.65 15.76
C LYS A 374 -28.33 10.54 17.24
N ALA A 375 -27.37 11.32 17.71
CA ALA A 375 -26.90 11.27 19.10
C ALA A 375 -27.97 11.79 20.11
N LYS A 376 -28.80 12.73 19.69
CA LYS A 376 -29.79 13.38 20.57
C LYS A 376 -31.22 12.84 20.42
N GLY A 377 -31.46 11.97 19.44
CA GLY A 377 -32.72 11.23 19.28
C GLY A 377 -33.84 11.97 18.55
N GLY A 378 -35.04 11.37 18.57
CA GLY A 378 -36.18 11.78 17.72
C GLY A 378 -36.80 13.11 18.07
N ALA A 379 -36.97 13.45 19.33
CA ALA A 379 -37.50 14.76 19.75
C ALA A 379 -36.61 15.91 19.22
N TYR A 380 -35.27 15.77 19.37
CA TYR A 380 -34.34 16.76 18.84
C TYR A 380 -34.38 16.83 17.29
N THR A 381 -34.53 15.67 16.64
CA THR A 381 -34.67 15.60 15.18
C THR A 381 -35.97 16.27 14.71
N ARG A 382 -37.09 16.04 15.41
CA ARG A 382 -38.33 16.72 15.12
C ARG A 382 -38.17 18.24 15.18
N GLU A 383 -37.60 18.74 16.27
CA GLU A 383 -37.44 20.17 16.50
C GLU A 383 -36.45 20.82 15.51
N HIS A 384 -35.29 20.22 15.32
CA HIS A 384 -34.17 20.90 14.65
C HIS A 384 -34.00 20.50 13.18
N PHE A 385 -34.48 19.32 12.76
CA PHE A 385 -34.48 18.92 11.35
C PHE A 385 -35.80 19.30 10.67
N PHE A 386 -36.91 18.72 11.15
CA PHE A 386 -38.22 18.98 10.55
C PHE A 386 -38.74 20.37 10.92
N GLY A 387 -38.54 20.83 12.15
CA GLY A 387 -38.98 22.12 12.64
C GLY A 387 -38.34 23.34 12.00
N LYS A 388 -37.30 23.16 11.16
CA LYS A 388 -36.73 24.26 10.38
C LYS A 388 -37.74 24.85 9.38
N TYR A 389 -38.68 24.05 8.91
CA TYR A 389 -39.75 24.43 7.99
C TYR A 389 -41.09 23.90 8.54
N PRO A 390 -42.09 24.76 8.77
CA PRO A 390 -43.38 24.32 9.33
C PRO A 390 -44.06 23.19 8.54
N GLU A 391 -43.93 23.20 7.21
CA GLU A 391 -44.52 22.20 6.31
C GLU A 391 -43.89 20.81 6.51
N LEU A 392 -42.66 20.73 6.98
CA LEU A 392 -42.02 19.46 7.30
C LEU A 392 -42.49 18.89 8.64
N LEU A 393 -42.94 19.71 9.59
CA LEU A 393 -43.62 19.24 10.80
C LEU A 393 -44.95 18.57 10.48
N ASP A 394 -45.71 19.12 9.52
CA ASP A 394 -46.96 18.52 9.06
C ASP A 394 -46.70 17.12 8.43
N LEU A 395 -45.58 16.97 7.71
CA LEU A 395 -45.21 15.71 7.10
C LEU A 395 -45.00 14.57 8.12
N VAL A 396 -44.59 14.91 9.35
CA VAL A 396 -44.28 13.95 10.44
C VAL A 396 -45.26 14.08 11.61
N ALA A 397 -46.38 14.80 11.44
CA ALA A 397 -47.32 15.08 12.54
C ALA A 397 -47.91 13.82 13.20
N THR A 398 -48.03 12.72 12.48
CA THR A 398 -48.55 11.44 12.97
C THR A 398 -47.48 10.49 13.52
N MET A 399 -46.20 10.84 13.42
CA MET A 399 -45.11 10.02 13.91
C MET A 399 -44.75 10.37 15.34
N SER A 400 -44.46 9.38 16.17
CA SER A 400 -43.90 9.60 17.51
C SER A 400 -42.40 9.99 17.42
N ASP A 401 -41.82 10.48 18.52
CA ASP A 401 -40.38 10.78 18.54
C ASP A 401 -39.51 9.52 18.41
N GLU A 402 -40.02 8.39 18.95
CA GLU A 402 -39.39 7.09 18.80
C GLU A 402 -39.36 6.65 17.34
N GLU A 403 -40.48 6.83 16.60
CA GLU A 403 -40.56 6.51 15.18
C GLU A 403 -39.62 7.41 14.34
N ILE A 404 -39.52 8.70 14.65
CA ILE A 404 -38.57 9.61 14.00
C ILE A 404 -37.12 9.19 14.33
N GLY A 405 -36.81 8.82 15.58
CA GLY A 405 -35.53 8.34 16.01
C GLY A 405 -35.13 7.01 15.37
N ALA A 406 -36.11 6.18 15.00
CA ALA A 406 -35.96 4.89 14.33
C ALA A 406 -35.71 5.01 12.82
N LEU A 407 -35.93 6.20 12.20
CA LEU A 407 -35.60 6.42 10.80
C LEU A 407 -34.10 6.10 10.54
N SER A 408 -33.85 5.02 9.79
CA SER A 408 -32.52 4.46 9.61
C SER A 408 -31.74 5.15 8.51
N ARG A 409 -30.42 5.04 8.58
CA ARG A 409 -29.51 5.33 7.46
C ARG A 409 -29.52 4.15 6.50
N GLY A 410 -29.27 4.41 5.22
CA GLY A 410 -29.34 3.39 4.16
C GLY A 410 -28.36 2.22 4.36
N GLY A 411 -27.14 2.47 4.87
CA GLY A 411 -26.17 1.43 5.14
C GLY A 411 -26.54 0.44 6.27
N HIS A 412 -27.62 0.71 7.03
CA HIS A 412 -28.19 -0.20 8.01
C HIS A 412 -29.42 -0.97 7.48
N ASP A 413 -29.88 -0.63 6.27
CA ASP A 413 -31.03 -1.24 5.64
C ASP A 413 -30.58 -2.33 4.66
N PRO A 414 -30.84 -3.62 4.96
CA PRO A 414 -30.37 -4.72 4.12
C PRO A 414 -30.97 -4.71 2.70
N HIS A 415 -32.18 -4.16 2.51
CA HIS A 415 -32.79 -4.05 1.18
C HIS A 415 -32.04 -3.05 0.31
N LYS A 416 -31.75 -1.86 0.87
CA LYS A 416 -31.00 -0.82 0.18
C LYS A 416 -29.57 -1.28 -0.15
N VAL A 417 -28.92 -1.96 0.80
CA VAL A 417 -27.57 -2.51 0.60
C VAL A 417 -27.58 -3.62 -0.45
N TYR A 418 -28.56 -4.55 -0.41
CA TYR A 418 -28.67 -5.60 -1.43
C TYR A 418 -28.87 -5.00 -2.83
N ALA A 419 -29.76 -4.03 -2.99
CA ALA A 419 -29.99 -3.37 -4.27
C ALA A 419 -28.71 -2.71 -4.82
N ALA A 420 -27.93 -2.04 -3.95
CA ALA A 420 -26.67 -1.42 -4.32
C ALA A 420 -25.60 -2.45 -4.72
N TYR A 421 -25.47 -3.56 -3.99
CA TYR A 421 -24.51 -4.62 -4.30
C TYR A 421 -24.88 -5.34 -5.60
N LYS A 422 -26.17 -5.60 -5.81
CA LYS A 422 -26.68 -6.18 -7.05
C LYS A 422 -26.35 -5.29 -8.25
N ALA A 423 -26.64 -3.99 -8.15
CA ALA A 423 -26.31 -3.03 -9.20
C ALA A 423 -24.78 -2.94 -9.45
N ALA A 424 -23.96 -2.96 -8.39
CA ALA A 424 -22.49 -2.94 -8.51
C ALA A 424 -21.93 -4.21 -9.17
N THR A 425 -22.51 -5.38 -8.89
CA THR A 425 -22.03 -6.65 -9.48
C THR A 425 -22.43 -6.82 -10.95
N GLU A 426 -23.53 -6.21 -11.37
CA GLU A 426 -24.02 -6.25 -12.74
C GLU A 426 -23.46 -5.12 -13.63
N HIS A 427 -22.90 -4.09 -13.00
CA HIS A 427 -22.30 -2.98 -13.74
C HIS A 427 -21.03 -3.43 -14.48
N THR A 428 -20.87 -2.97 -15.72
CA THR A 428 -19.73 -3.30 -16.59
C THR A 428 -19.06 -2.04 -17.12
N GLY A 429 -17.78 -2.14 -17.46
CA GLY A 429 -17.00 -1.07 -18.09
C GLY A 429 -16.45 -0.02 -17.14
N GLN A 430 -16.84 -0.02 -15.86
CA GLN A 430 -16.33 0.94 -14.86
C GLN A 430 -16.20 0.26 -13.49
N PRO A 431 -15.23 0.62 -12.67
CA PRO A 431 -15.24 0.28 -11.24
C PRO A 431 -16.41 0.96 -10.53
N THR A 432 -16.91 0.34 -9.47
CA THR A 432 -18.04 0.88 -8.70
C THR A 432 -17.62 1.25 -7.28
N VAL A 433 -18.06 2.42 -6.81
CA VAL A 433 -17.99 2.79 -5.39
C VAL A 433 -19.41 2.93 -4.81
N ILE A 434 -19.61 2.33 -3.64
CA ILE A 434 -20.84 2.41 -2.86
C ILE A 434 -20.57 3.29 -1.63
N LEU A 435 -21.19 4.45 -1.58
CA LEU A 435 -21.10 5.38 -0.44
C LEU A 435 -22.28 5.11 0.51
N ALA A 436 -22.02 4.27 1.51
CA ALA A 436 -23.05 3.77 2.41
C ALA A 436 -23.09 4.57 3.72
N LYS A 437 -24.11 5.41 3.91
CA LYS A 437 -24.28 6.18 5.13
C LYS A 437 -24.72 5.30 6.28
N THR A 438 -23.93 5.29 7.37
CA THR A 438 -24.17 4.51 8.58
C THR A 438 -24.11 5.38 9.83
N VAL A 439 -24.14 4.75 11.00
CA VAL A 439 -23.96 5.40 12.31
C VAL A 439 -22.85 4.68 13.05
N LYS A 440 -21.83 5.42 13.48
CA LYS A 440 -20.74 4.87 14.30
C LYS A 440 -21.28 4.36 15.63
N GLY A 441 -20.94 3.13 16.00
CA GLY A 441 -21.46 2.52 17.23
C GLY A 441 -22.97 2.20 17.19
N TYR A 442 -23.51 1.90 16.00
CA TYR A 442 -24.94 1.55 15.86
C TYR A 442 -25.35 0.42 16.80
N GLY A 443 -26.38 0.68 17.60
CA GLY A 443 -26.88 -0.23 18.61
C GLY A 443 -26.33 0.00 20.02
N MET A 444 -25.29 0.81 20.21
CA MET A 444 -24.68 1.09 21.52
C MET A 444 -25.52 2.06 22.37
N GLY A 445 -26.59 2.65 21.82
CA GLY A 445 -27.48 3.54 22.54
C GLY A 445 -26.75 4.69 23.27
N SER A 446 -27.11 4.91 24.51
CA SER A 446 -26.51 5.96 25.37
C SER A 446 -25.00 5.76 25.63
N SER A 447 -24.48 4.55 25.45
CA SER A 447 -23.05 4.26 25.62
C SER A 447 -22.16 4.73 24.48
N GLY A 448 -22.71 5.43 23.47
CA GLY A 448 -21.84 5.98 22.43
C GLY A 448 -22.41 6.05 21.02
N GLU A 449 -23.66 5.63 20.74
CA GLU A 449 -24.19 5.65 19.38
C GLU A 449 -24.17 7.07 18.77
N GLY A 450 -23.31 7.28 17.75
CA GLY A 450 -23.17 8.59 17.08
C GLY A 450 -22.39 9.65 17.87
N GLN A 451 -21.79 9.31 19.01
CA GLN A 451 -21.07 10.26 19.87
C GLN A 451 -19.57 10.28 19.51
N ASN A 452 -18.86 11.37 19.83
CA ASN A 452 -17.43 11.50 19.55
C ASN A 452 -16.57 10.50 20.33
N ILE A 453 -17.00 10.09 21.55
CA ILE A 453 -16.28 9.12 22.39
C ILE A 453 -16.38 7.67 21.86
N THR A 454 -17.24 7.41 20.91
CA THR A 454 -17.62 6.06 20.45
C THR A 454 -16.42 5.21 20.01
N HIS A 455 -15.42 5.83 19.37
CA HIS A 455 -14.26 5.08 18.84
C HIS A 455 -13.45 4.40 19.95
N GLN A 456 -13.30 5.06 21.09
CA GLN A 456 -12.51 4.55 22.22
C GLN A 456 -13.34 3.76 23.24
N GLN A 457 -14.65 3.59 23.00
CA GLN A 457 -15.53 2.90 23.93
C GLN A 457 -15.22 1.40 24.00
N LYS A 458 -14.67 0.97 25.14
CA LYS A 458 -14.24 -0.42 25.42
C LYS A 458 -14.98 -1.02 26.61
N LYS A 459 -15.83 -0.24 27.27
CA LYS A 459 -16.61 -0.64 28.46
C LYS A 459 -18.04 -0.18 28.27
N MET A 460 -18.99 -1.01 28.65
CA MET A 460 -20.42 -0.68 28.67
C MET A 460 -20.98 -1.00 30.05
N GLY A 461 -21.81 -0.11 30.58
CA GLY A 461 -22.54 -0.36 31.83
C GLY A 461 -23.61 -1.45 31.64
N VAL A 462 -24.01 -2.09 32.74
CA VAL A 462 -24.99 -3.19 32.72
C VAL A 462 -26.31 -2.76 32.05
N GLU A 463 -26.78 -1.56 32.32
CA GLU A 463 -27.99 -1.00 31.73
C GLU A 463 -27.88 -0.91 30.19
N SER A 464 -26.74 -0.36 29.66
CA SER A 464 -26.52 -0.30 28.21
C SER A 464 -26.35 -1.69 27.57
N LEU A 465 -25.87 -2.67 28.33
CA LEU A 465 -25.82 -4.08 27.88
C LEU A 465 -27.20 -4.68 27.76
N ARG A 466 -28.12 -4.37 28.72
CA ARG A 466 -29.51 -4.75 28.66
C ARG A 466 -30.22 -4.12 27.47
N ASP A 467 -30.03 -2.80 27.28
CA ASP A 467 -30.61 -2.08 26.14
C ASP A 467 -30.13 -2.71 24.81
N PHE A 468 -28.85 -3.03 24.70
CA PHE A 468 -28.29 -3.68 23.50
C PHE A 468 -28.88 -5.07 23.29
N ARG A 469 -28.92 -5.91 24.35
CA ARG A 469 -29.52 -7.23 24.31
C ARG A 469 -30.99 -7.18 23.85
N ASP A 470 -31.78 -6.29 24.46
CA ASP A 470 -33.21 -6.17 24.19
C ASP A 470 -33.47 -5.62 22.79
N ARG A 471 -32.71 -4.62 22.35
CA ARG A 471 -32.81 -4.08 21.00
C ARG A 471 -32.58 -5.13 19.93
N PHE A 472 -31.62 -6.02 20.15
CA PHE A 472 -31.26 -7.08 19.23
C PHE A 472 -31.86 -8.46 19.58
N GLN A 473 -32.73 -8.52 20.58
CA GLN A 473 -33.44 -9.74 21.03
C GLN A 473 -32.50 -10.93 21.27
N ILE A 474 -31.38 -10.68 21.94
CA ILE A 474 -30.41 -11.73 22.25
C ILE A 474 -30.92 -12.58 23.42
N PRO A 475 -30.96 -13.93 23.32
CA PRO A 475 -31.50 -14.79 24.35
C PRO A 475 -30.50 -15.03 25.51
N VAL A 476 -30.17 -13.96 26.21
CA VAL A 476 -29.29 -13.92 27.40
C VAL A 476 -30.11 -13.35 28.54
N SER A 477 -30.12 -14.01 29.68
CA SER A 477 -30.92 -13.58 30.86
C SER A 477 -30.34 -12.35 31.54
N ASP A 478 -31.15 -11.72 32.42
CA ASP A 478 -30.72 -10.53 33.19
C ASP A 478 -29.54 -10.83 34.12
N GLU A 479 -29.44 -12.07 34.65
CA GLU A 479 -28.36 -12.52 35.50
C GLU A 479 -27.06 -12.73 34.71
N GLN A 480 -27.19 -13.12 33.44
CA GLN A 480 -26.06 -13.42 32.57
C GLN A 480 -25.51 -12.21 31.82
N VAL A 481 -26.32 -11.15 31.59
CA VAL A 481 -25.99 -10.03 30.69
C VAL A 481 -24.67 -9.35 31.08
N GLU A 482 -24.41 -9.22 32.38
CA GLU A 482 -23.16 -8.58 32.87
C GLU A 482 -21.92 -9.39 32.53
N SER A 483 -22.00 -10.72 32.47
CA SER A 483 -20.87 -11.58 32.09
C SER A 483 -20.60 -11.53 30.56
N THR A 484 -21.53 -10.97 29.78
CA THR A 484 -21.48 -10.89 28.32
C THR A 484 -21.12 -12.25 27.70
N PRO A 485 -21.89 -13.33 27.95
CA PRO A 485 -21.53 -14.65 27.40
C PRO A 485 -21.61 -14.65 25.88
N PHE A 486 -20.76 -15.45 25.25
CA PHE A 486 -20.95 -15.75 23.84
C PHE A 486 -22.23 -16.55 23.66
N TYR A 487 -22.94 -16.29 22.57
CA TYR A 487 -24.15 -17.00 22.22
C TYR A 487 -24.07 -17.59 20.82
N LYS A 488 -24.32 -18.86 20.71
CA LYS A 488 -24.48 -19.59 19.45
C LYS A 488 -25.76 -20.41 19.54
N PRO A 489 -26.70 -20.29 18.59
CA PRO A 489 -27.86 -21.18 18.52
C PRO A 489 -27.42 -22.64 18.29
N ASP A 490 -28.32 -23.58 18.60
CA ASP A 490 -28.09 -24.98 18.29
C ASP A 490 -27.87 -25.18 16.79
N ASP A 491 -26.99 -26.14 16.44
CA ASP A 491 -26.57 -26.32 15.04
C ASP A 491 -27.73 -26.73 14.10
N ASP A 492 -28.82 -27.28 14.66
CA ASP A 492 -30.05 -27.60 13.93
C ASP A 492 -31.12 -26.50 13.97
N SER A 493 -30.82 -25.33 14.54
CA SER A 493 -31.73 -24.18 14.55
C SER A 493 -31.96 -23.65 13.12
N PRO A 494 -33.08 -22.95 12.87
CA PRO A 494 -33.35 -22.35 11.57
C PRO A 494 -32.24 -21.36 11.13
N GLU A 495 -31.71 -20.59 12.10
CA GLU A 495 -30.65 -19.61 11.86
C GLU A 495 -29.35 -20.29 11.37
N MET A 496 -28.93 -21.34 12.05
CA MET A 496 -27.69 -22.04 11.73
C MET A 496 -27.81 -22.79 10.40
N ARG A 497 -28.94 -23.47 10.15
CA ARG A 497 -29.19 -24.09 8.84
C ARG A 497 -29.14 -23.06 7.71
N TYR A 498 -29.85 -21.93 7.87
CA TYR A 498 -29.84 -20.85 6.88
C TYR A 498 -28.43 -20.31 6.61
N LEU A 499 -27.67 -20.00 7.67
CA LEU A 499 -26.30 -19.49 7.56
C LEU A 499 -25.40 -20.44 6.74
N HIS A 500 -25.45 -21.74 7.07
CA HIS A 500 -24.64 -22.75 6.38
C HIS A 500 -25.11 -22.98 4.93
N GLU A 501 -26.41 -23.00 4.66
CA GLU A 501 -26.98 -23.13 3.32
C GLU A 501 -26.55 -21.97 2.41
N ARG A 502 -26.61 -20.73 2.93
CA ARG A 502 -26.14 -19.55 2.17
C ARG A 502 -24.68 -19.66 1.81
N ARG A 503 -23.80 -20.02 2.77
CA ARG A 503 -22.38 -20.17 2.51
C ARG A 503 -22.08 -21.33 1.56
N LYS A 504 -22.77 -22.44 1.69
CA LYS A 504 -22.65 -23.58 0.77
C LYS A 504 -23.05 -23.19 -0.65
N ALA A 505 -24.13 -22.43 -0.82
CA ALA A 505 -24.57 -21.94 -2.13
C ALA A 505 -23.55 -20.97 -2.79
N LEU A 506 -22.68 -20.35 -2.00
CA LEU A 506 -21.61 -19.44 -2.44
C LEU A 506 -20.21 -20.09 -2.36
N GLY A 507 -20.12 -21.41 -2.52
CA GLY A 507 -18.85 -22.14 -2.62
C GLY A 507 -18.14 -22.43 -1.30
N GLY A 508 -18.62 -21.92 -0.15
CA GLY A 508 -18.00 -22.17 1.15
C GLY A 508 -17.80 -20.93 2.01
N TYR A 509 -16.92 -21.04 3.00
CA TYR A 509 -16.73 -20.00 3.99
C TYR A 509 -15.61 -19.01 3.62
N LEU A 510 -15.75 -17.75 4.07
CA LEU A 510 -14.78 -16.67 3.97
C LEU A 510 -14.64 -15.99 5.34
N PRO A 511 -13.47 -15.40 5.65
CA PRO A 511 -12.21 -15.45 4.92
C PRO A 511 -11.63 -16.86 4.83
N ALA A 512 -10.93 -17.15 3.74
CA ALA A 512 -10.17 -18.38 3.56
C ALA A 512 -8.96 -18.09 2.67
N ARG A 513 -7.81 -18.64 3.02
CA ARG A 513 -6.56 -18.36 2.32
C ARG A 513 -5.82 -19.64 1.97
N ARG A 514 -5.30 -19.72 0.74
CA ARG A 514 -4.34 -20.75 0.36
C ARG A 514 -2.94 -20.33 0.80
N THR A 515 -2.17 -21.27 1.32
CA THR A 515 -0.78 -21.05 1.76
C THR A 515 0.24 -21.49 0.72
N THR A 516 -0.16 -22.30 -0.23
CA THR A 516 0.69 -22.87 -1.28
C THR A 516 -0.04 -22.92 -2.62
N ALA A 517 0.74 -23.10 -3.70
CA ALA A 517 0.27 -23.44 -5.03
C ALA A 517 1.19 -24.53 -5.62
N GLU A 518 0.97 -24.95 -6.86
CA GLU A 518 1.88 -25.89 -7.52
C GLU A 518 3.30 -25.31 -7.59
N PRO A 519 4.34 -26.04 -7.10
CA PRO A 519 5.73 -25.58 -7.18
C PRO A 519 6.20 -25.38 -8.63
N LEU A 520 7.03 -24.37 -8.86
CA LEU A 520 7.61 -24.13 -10.18
C LEU A 520 8.87 -24.96 -10.41
N ALA A 521 9.06 -25.41 -11.64
CA ALA A 521 10.29 -26.06 -12.09
C ALA A 521 11.40 -25.01 -12.31
N VAL A 522 12.04 -24.59 -11.23
CA VAL A 522 13.07 -23.56 -11.23
C VAL A 522 14.30 -23.99 -12.02
N PRO A 523 14.90 -23.11 -12.86
CA PRO A 523 16.14 -23.43 -13.56
C PRO A 523 17.30 -23.68 -12.60
N GLU A 524 18.19 -24.58 -12.98
CA GLU A 524 19.46 -24.78 -12.31
C GLU A 524 20.43 -23.63 -12.57
N LEU A 525 21.46 -23.45 -11.71
CA LEU A 525 22.44 -22.38 -11.85
C LEU A 525 23.15 -22.38 -13.21
N SER A 526 23.33 -23.55 -13.83
CA SER A 526 23.89 -23.72 -15.17
C SER A 526 23.14 -22.99 -16.29
N ALA A 527 21.85 -22.65 -16.07
CA ALA A 527 21.10 -21.82 -17.02
C ALA A 527 21.69 -20.41 -17.17
N PHE A 528 22.44 -19.96 -16.17
CA PHE A 528 23.13 -18.66 -16.13
C PHE A 528 24.62 -18.74 -16.39
N GLU A 529 25.13 -19.83 -17.01
CA GLU A 529 26.57 -20.11 -17.23
C GLU A 529 27.34 -18.91 -17.81
N SER A 530 26.72 -18.13 -18.71
CA SER A 530 27.32 -16.91 -19.28
C SER A 530 27.63 -15.82 -18.27
N LEU A 531 26.99 -15.84 -17.11
CA LEU A 531 27.20 -14.89 -16.00
C LEU A 531 28.18 -15.43 -14.95
N LEU A 532 28.45 -16.74 -14.98
CA LEU A 532 29.42 -17.40 -14.09
C LEU A 532 30.85 -17.31 -14.60
N LYS A 533 31.02 -16.93 -15.87
CA LYS A 533 32.32 -16.86 -16.57
C LYS A 533 32.78 -15.42 -16.76
N SER A 534 34.10 -15.25 -16.84
CA SER A 534 34.71 -13.95 -17.14
C SER A 534 34.20 -13.34 -18.43
N THR A 535 34.04 -12.01 -18.42
CA THR A 535 33.71 -11.25 -19.64
C THR A 535 34.94 -10.86 -20.47
N GLY A 536 36.17 -11.23 -20.05
CA GLY A 536 37.41 -10.72 -20.63
C GLY A 536 37.45 -9.17 -20.57
N ASP A 537 37.76 -8.54 -21.69
CA ASP A 537 37.81 -7.06 -21.77
C ASP A 537 36.42 -6.38 -21.85
N ARG A 538 35.36 -7.13 -22.04
CA ARG A 538 34.03 -6.59 -22.13
C ARG A 538 33.51 -6.18 -20.75
N GLN A 539 33.16 -4.90 -20.61
CA GLN A 539 32.64 -4.37 -19.39
C GLN A 539 31.11 -4.62 -19.28
N MET A 540 30.61 -4.87 -18.07
CA MET A 540 29.22 -5.09 -17.77
C MET A 540 28.88 -4.65 -16.34
N SER A 541 27.74 -4.04 -16.13
CA SER A 541 27.19 -3.68 -14.81
C SER A 541 26.30 -4.81 -14.25
N THR A 542 26.03 -4.78 -12.94
CA THR A 542 25.08 -5.71 -12.32
C THR A 542 23.65 -5.45 -12.82
N THR A 543 23.28 -4.21 -13.18
CA THR A 543 22.03 -3.89 -13.87
C THR A 543 21.89 -4.65 -15.19
N MET A 544 22.95 -4.67 -16.02
CA MET A 544 22.93 -5.43 -17.27
C MET A 544 22.95 -6.95 -17.05
N ALA A 545 23.54 -7.42 -15.95
CA ALA A 545 23.47 -8.83 -15.55
C ALA A 545 22.03 -9.22 -15.21
N TYR A 546 21.29 -8.38 -14.49
CA TYR A 546 19.87 -8.57 -14.20
C TYR A 546 19.05 -8.71 -15.49
N VAL A 547 19.22 -7.82 -16.45
CA VAL A 547 18.49 -7.91 -17.74
C VAL A 547 18.77 -9.23 -18.45
N ARG A 548 19.98 -9.75 -18.37
CA ARG A 548 20.33 -11.07 -18.94
C ARG A 548 19.65 -12.21 -18.17
N ILE A 549 19.63 -12.15 -16.84
CA ILE A 549 18.91 -13.13 -16.01
C ILE A 549 17.44 -13.14 -16.41
N LEU A 550 16.79 -11.97 -16.44
CA LEU A 550 15.38 -11.83 -16.81
C LEU A 550 15.10 -12.36 -18.22
N SER A 551 15.96 -12.03 -19.19
CA SER A 551 15.87 -12.55 -20.56
C SER A 551 16.05 -14.09 -20.62
N THR A 552 16.87 -14.67 -19.77
CA THR A 552 17.06 -16.12 -19.67
C THR A 552 15.81 -16.79 -19.09
N LEU A 553 15.27 -16.27 -18.01
CA LEU A 553 14.03 -16.76 -17.37
C LEU A 553 12.82 -16.66 -18.33
N ALA A 554 12.72 -15.56 -19.06
CA ALA A 554 11.66 -15.32 -20.03
C ALA A 554 11.72 -16.23 -21.27
N ARG A 555 12.82 -16.94 -21.49
CA ARG A 555 12.99 -17.95 -22.58
C ARG A 555 12.81 -19.38 -22.09
N ASP A 556 12.85 -19.63 -20.79
CA ASP A 556 12.62 -20.98 -20.24
C ASP A 556 11.15 -21.33 -20.32
N LYS A 557 10.78 -22.21 -21.23
CA LYS A 557 9.38 -22.59 -21.53
C LYS A 557 8.62 -23.11 -20.30
N ARG A 558 9.31 -23.59 -19.27
CA ARG A 558 8.68 -24.13 -18.06
C ARG A 558 8.12 -23.03 -17.17
N ILE A 559 8.78 -21.85 -17.14
CA ILE A 559 8.46 -20.76 -16.21
C ILE A 559 8.22 -19.42 -16.90
N ALA A 560 8.52 -19.27 -18.18
CA ALA A 560 8.43 -17.99 -18.90
C ALA A 560 7.10 -17.25 -18.69
N ARG A 561 5.96 -17.98 -18.71
CA ARG A 561 4.63 -17.40 -18.53
C ARG A 561 4.39 -16.85 -17.12
N HIS A 562 5.15 -17.30 -16.13
CA HIS A 562 5.04 -16.91 -14.73
C HIS A 562 5.87 -15.67 -14.38
N ILE A 563 6.83 -15.30 -15.24
CA ILE A 563 7.70 -14.14 -15.00
C ILE A 563 6.92 -12.84 -15.20
N VAL A 564 6.98 -11.93 -14.23
CA VAL A 564 6.26 -10.63 -14.27
C VAL A 564 7.26 -9.51 -14.03
N PRO A 565 7.83 -8.91 -15.10
CA PRO A 565 8.64 -7.71 -14.95
C PRO A 565 7.73 -6.51 -14.65
N ILE A 566 8.12 -5.71 -13.66
CA ILE A 566 7.37 -4.52 -13.21
C ILE A 566 8.33 -3.34 -13.19
N VAL A 567 7.93 -2.20 -13.74
CA VAL A 567 8.76 -1.00 -13.83
C VAL A 567 7.92 0.27 -13.65
N PRO A 568 8.44 1.31 -12.99
CA PRO A 568 7.80 2.61 -12.84
C PRO A 568 8.31 3.59 -13.91
N ASP A 569 8.09 3.29 -15.21
CA ASP A 569 8.52 4.08 -16.37
C ASP A 569 10.06 4.19 -16.57
N GLU A 570 10.82 3.21 -16.08
CA GLU A 570 12.29 3.26 -16.08
C GLU A 570 12.96 2.11 -16.88
N SER A 571 12.23 1.48 -17.79
CA SER A 571 12.76 0.33 -18.55
C SER A 571 14.02 0.68 -19.34
N ARG A 572 14.09 1.87 -19.95
CA ARG A 572 15.25 2.31 -20.73
C ARG A 572 16.45 2.59 -19.84
N THR A 573 16.26 3.20 -18.68
CA THR A 573 17.29 3.44 -17.67
C THR A 573 17.94 2.14 -17.19
N PHE A 574 17.14 1.09 -17.04
CA PHE A 574 17.64 -0.24 -16.64
C PHE A 574 18.10 -1.10 -17.82
N GLY A 575 18.04 -0.61 -19.07
CA GLY A 575 18.42 -1.39 -20.25
C GLY A 575 17.46 -2.52 -20.58
N MET A 576 16.20 -2.40 -20.15
CA MET A 576 15.15 -3.40 -20.33
C MET A 576 14.37 -3.22 -21.65
N GLU A 577 14.62 -2.16 -22.42
CA GLU A 577 13.88 -1.84 -23.65
C GLU A 577 13.92 -2.98 -24.69
N GLY A 578 14.98 -3.77 -24.69
CA GLY A 578 15.08 -4.97 -25.54
C GLY A 578 14.03 -6.04 -25.24
N LEU A 579 13.41 -6.00 -24.06
CA LEU A 579 12.35 -6.91 -23.66
C LEU A 579 10.98 -6.49 -24.19
N PHE A 580 10.77 -5.24 -24.59
CA PHE A 580 9.48 -4.76 -25.12
C PHE A 580 8.97 -5.60 -26.30
N ARG A 581 9.87 -5.91 -27.23
CA ARG A 581 9.54 -6.74 -28.39
C ARG A 581 9.28 -8.20 -28.00
N GLN A 582 10.02 -8.73 -27.03
CA GLN A 582 9.94 -10.13 -26.63
C GLN A 582 8.68 -10.40 -25.77
N LEU A 583 8.41 -9.55 -24.81
CA LEU A 583 7.40 -9.76 -23.77
C LEU A 583 6.14 -8.93 -23.96
N GLY A 584 6.25 -7.77 -24.63
CA GLY A 584 5.18 -6.78 -24.71
C GLY A 584 4.91 -6.08 -23.38
N ILE A 585 4.44 -4.85 -23.47
CA ILE A 585 3.93 -4.08 -22.32
C ILE A 585 2.44 -4.37 -22.21
N TYR A 586 1.96 -4.73 -21.04
CA TYR A 586 0.55 -4.99 -20.84
C TYR A 586 -0.29 -3.73 -20.99
N ALA A 587 -1.25 -3.76 -21.87
CA ALA A 587 -2.27 -2.74 -22.05
C ALA A 587 -3.64 -3.40 -22.27
N PRO A 588 -4.64 -3.15 -21.40
CA PRO A 588 -5.94 -3.84 -21.46
C PRO A 588 -6.74 -3.56 -22.74
N SER A 589 -6.47 -2.45 -23.42
CA SER A 589 -7.05 -2.11 -24.72
C SER A 589 -6.18 -2.48 -25.94
N GLY A 590 -5.02 -3.11 -25.70
CA GLY A 590 -4.02 -3.30 -26.75
C GLY A 590 -3.38 -1.97 -27.19
N GLN A 591 -2.72 -1.95 -28.35
CA GLN A 591 -2.08 -0.76 -28.92
C GLN A 591 -2.97 -0.10 -29.95
N LEU A 592 -3.56 1.04 -29.61
CA LEU A 592 -4.52 1.76 -30.46
C LEU A 592 -3.86 2.78 -31.41
N TYR A 593 -2.55 2.86 -31.42
CA TYR A 593 -1.75 3.80 -32.22
C TYR A 593 -0.54 3.11 -32.82
N THR A 594 0.06 3.69 -33.84
CA THR A 594 1.39 3.29 -34.33
C THR A 594 2.43 4.02 -33.50
N PRO A 595 3.33 3.31 -32.80
CA PRO A 595 4.36 3.97 -31.99
C PRO A 595 5.32 4.76 -32.89
N GLU A 596 5.85 5.87 -32.39
CA GLU A 596 6.77 6.72 -33.13
C GLU A 596 8.05 5.96 -33.53
N ASP A 597 8.48 5.04 -32.68
CA ASP A 597 9.66 4.18 -32.86
C ASP A 597 9.36 2.84 -33.58
N ALA A 598 8.25 2.76 -34.34
CA ALA A 598 7.79 1.50 -34.97
C ALA A 598 8.83 0.87 -35.92
N ASP A 599 9.72 1.68 -36.50
CA ASP A 599 10.79 1.24 -37.40
C ASP A 599 12.05 0.78 -36.63
N GLN A 600 12.08 0.96 -35.31
CA GLN A 600 13.24 0.61 -34.50
C GLN A 600 13.19 -0.83 -34.02
N LEU A 601 14.36 -1.41 -33.75
CA LEU A 601 14.46 -2.76 -33.22
C LEU A 601 13.87 -2.91 -31.81
N MET A 602 13.93 -1.84 -31.01
CA MET A 602 13.48 -1.77 -29.62
C MET A 602 12.27 -0.87 -29.48
N LEU A 603 11.26 -1.09 -30.34
CA LEU A 603 10.01 -0.31 -30.36
C LEU A 603 9.21 -0.47 -29.07
N TYR A 604 8.50 0.59 -28.69
CA TYR A 604 7.56 0.57 -27.58
C TYR A 604 6.30 -0.21 -27.99
N LYS A 605 6.18 -1.46 -27.52
CA LYS A 605 5.12 -2.37 -27.92
C LYS A 605 4.15 -2.64 -26.77
N GLU A 606 2.93 -2.17 -26.89
CA GLU A 606 1.81 -2.53 -26.02
C GLU A 606 1.02 -3.71 -26.59
N ASP A 607 0.50 -4.56 -25.71
CA ASP A 607 -0.23 -5.77 -26.10
C ASP A 607 -1.21 -6.18 -24.98
N LEU A 608 -2.41 -6.63 -25.35
CA LEU A 608 -3.38 -7.19 -24.40
C LEU A 608 -2.81 -8.37 -23.60
N LYS A 609 -1.92 -9.15 -24.22
CA LYS A 609 -1.20 -10.26 -23.59
C LYS A 609 0.21 -9.89 -23.16
N GLY A 610 0.52 -8.62 -23.15
CA GLY A 610 1.82 -8.09 -22.70
C GLY A 610 2.17 -8.60 -21.30
N GLN A 611 3.45 -8.85 -21.09
CA GLN A 611 3.96 -9.47 -19.85
C GLN A 611 4.53 -8.44 -18.88
N ILE A 612 5.07 -7.33 -19.40
CA ILE A 612 5.65 -6.25 -18.60
C ILE A 612 4.53 -5.37 -18.04
N LEU A 613 4.50 -5.17 -16.74
CA LEU A 613 3.66 -4.18 -16.08
C LEU A 613 4.44 -2.86 -15.99
N GLN A 614 4.07 -1.93 -16.86
CA GLN A 614 4.59 -0.56 -16.90
C GLN A 614 3.62 0.34 -16.14
N GLU A 615 4.03 0.86 -14.98
CA GLU A 615 3.12 1.47 -14.01
C GLU A 615 3.12 3.00 -14.06
N GLY A 616 3.94 3.60 -14.93
CA GLY A 616 4.20 5.03 -14.89
C GLY A 616 5.04 5.43 -13.68
N ILE A 617 5.27 6.71 -13.48
CA ILE A 617 6.05 7.27 -12.35
C ILE A 617 5.21 7.13 -11.07
N ASN A 618 5.08 5.91 -10.58
CA ASN A 618 4.20 5.54 -9.46
C ASN A 618 4.75 4.31 -8.72
N GLU A 619 5.65 4.50 -7.78
CA GLU A 619 6.27 3.40 -7.02
C GLU A 619 5.25 2.69 -6.12
N ALA A 620 4.28 3.40 -5.53
CA ALA A 620 3.25 2.79 -4.70
C ALA A 620 2.35 1.85 -5.52
N GLY A 621 1.98 2.25 -6.74
CA GLY A 621 1.23 1.41 -7.67
C GLY A 621 2.04 0.22 -8.17
N ALA A 622 3.29 0.46 -8.58
CA ALA A 622 4.19 -0.59 -9.04
C ALA A 622 4.44 -1.65 -7.94
N PHE A 623 4.61 -1.20 -6.70
CA PHE A 623 4.75 -2.12 -5.57
C PHE A 623 3.45 -2.87 -5.26
N SER A 624 2.30 -2.23 -5.40
CA SER A 624 1.00 -2.91 -5.24
C SER A 624 0.77 -3.96 -6.33
N SER A 625 1.22 -3.73 -7.58
CA SER A 625 1.28 -4.75 -8.63
C SER A 625 2.22 -5.90 -8.29
N TRP A 626 3.38 -5.59 -7.69
CA TRP A 626 4.31 -6.61 -7.22
C TRP A 626 3.70 -7.46 -6.09
N ILE A 627 2.99 -6.83 -5.13
CA ILE A 627 2.23 -7.55 -4.09
C ILE A 627 1.18 -8.47 -4.73
N ALA A 628 0.41 -7.96 -5.69
CA ALA A 628 -0.63 -8.75 -6.35
C ALA A 628 -0.04 -9.98 -7.06
N ALA A 629 1.08 -9.83 -7.74
CA ALA A 629 1.79 -10.94 -8.37
C ALA A 629 2.45 -11.87 -7.34
N GLY A 630 3.09 -11.33 -6.30
CA GLY A 630 3.78 -12.10 -5.25
C GLY A 630 2.83 -12.90 -4.35
N THR A 631 1.55 -12.52 -4.30
CA THR A 631 0.49 -13.23 -3.57
C THR A 631 -0.45 -14.04 -4.47
N ALA A 632 -0.13 -14.18 -5.75
CA ALA A 632 -0.97 -14.90 -6.72
C ALA A 632 -1.18 -16.37 -6.34
N TYR A 633 -0.21 -17.01 -5.68
CA TYR A 633 -0.35 -18.36 -5.14
C TYR A 633 -1.52 -18.47 -4.16
N SER A 634 -1.71 -17.47 -3.33
CA SER A 634 -2.79 -17.40 -2.35
C SER A 634 -4.13 -17.00 -2.98
N ASN A 635 -4.12 -15.94 -3.79
CA ASN A 635 -5.34 -15.32 -4.32
C ASN A 635 -5.89 -16.02 -5.57
N HIS A 636 -5.03 -16.69 -6.33
CA HIS A 636 -5.38 -17.29 -7.62
C HIS A 636 -4.94 -18.76 -7.75
N GLY A 637 -4.26 -19.33 -6.75
CA GLY A 637 -3.77 -20.72 -6.77
C GLY A 637 -2.65 -20.96 -7.78
N ILE A 638 -1.90 -19.93 -8.16
CA ILE A 638 -0.81 -20.02 -9.13
C ILE A 638 0.38 -19.19 -8.68
N ASN A 639 1.58 -19.77 -8.71
CA ASN A 639 2.82 -19.03 -8.47
C ASN A 639 3.13 -18.10 -9.65
N MET A 640 3.32 -16.80 -9.38
CA MET A 640 3.87 -15.82 -10.31
C MET A 640 5.16 -15.26 -9.73
N VAL A 641 6.11 -14.92 -10.58
CA VAL A 641 7.46 -14.51 -10.20
C VAL A 641 7.67 -13.04 -10.56
N PRO A 642 7.30 -12.11 -9.68
CA PRO A 642 7.48 -10.70 -9.95
C PRO A 642 8.94 -10.25 -9.73
N PHE A 643 9.42 -9.45 -10.68
CA PHE A 643 10.65 -8.69 -10.61
C PHE A 643 10.32 -7.21 -10.74
N TYR A 644 10.36 -6.47 -9.65
CA TYR A 644 10.11 -5.04 -9.65
C TYR A 644 11.43 -4.28 -9.63
N ALA A 645 11.77 -3.65 -10.76
CA ALA A 645 12.97 -2.83 -10.91
C ALA A 645 12.61 -1.35 -10.74
N TYR A 646 13.31 -0.65 -9.86
CA TYR A 646 13.06 0.74 -9.51
C TYR A 646 14.34 1.41 -8.97
N TYR A 647 14.37 2.74 -8.88
CA TYR A 647 15.46 3.42 -8.20
C TYR A 647 15.48 3.05 -6.71
N SER A 648 16.57 2.50 -6.22
CA SER A 648 16.70 2.06 -4.82
C SER A 648 16.41 3.18 -3.82
N MET A 649 16.75 4.43 -4.15
CA MET A 649 16.46 5.60 -3.35
C MET A 649 14.96 5.83 -3.14
N PHE A 650 14.11 5.53 -4.12
CA PHE A 650 12.66 5.70 -4.04
C PHE A 650 11.91 4.45 -3.58
N GLY A 651 12.63 3.44 -3.11
CA GLY A 651 12.08 2.21 -2.56
C GLY A 651 11.52 2.36 -1.15
N PHE A 652 12.14 1.69 -0.20
CA PHE A 652 11.61 1.55 1.17
C PHE A 652 11.27 2.86 1.87
N GLN A 653 11.96 3.96 1.60
CA GLN A 653 11.59 5.26 2.19
C GLN A 653 10.27 5.84 1.65
N ARG A 654 9.80 5.41 0.48
CA ARG A 654 8.52 5.85 -0.12
C ARG A 654 7.43 4.80 0.03
N ILE A 655 7.78 3.51 -0.01
CA ILE A 655 6.83 2.40 -0.03
C ILE A 655 7.02 1.43 1.14
N GLY A 656 7.66 1.89 2.23
CA GLY A 656 8.02 1.03 3.37
C GLY A 656 6.82 0.36 4.04
N ASP A 657 5.69 1.05 4.15
CA ASP A 657 4.46 0.50 4.72
C ASP A 657 3.86 -0.62 3.83
N LEU A 658 3.83 -0.42 2.52
CA LEU A 658 3.47 -1.49 1.57
C LEU A 658 4.43 -2.67 1.65
N ALA A 659 5.72 -2.42 1.86
CA ALA A 659 6.72 -3.48 2.00
C ALA A 659 6.54 -4.27 3.31
N TRP A 660 6.16 -3.61 4.39
CA TRP A 660 5.78 -4.27 5.63
C TRP A 660 4.52 -5.12 5.46
N ALA A 661 3.48 -4.57 4.82
CA ALA A 661 2.26 -5.30 4.49
C ALA A 661 2.53 -6.51 3.57
N ALA A 662 3.45 -6.38 2.61
CA ALA A 662 3.87 -7.49 1.76
C ALA A 662 4.51 -8.63 2.56
N GLY A 663 5.30 -8.28 3.58
CA GLY A 663 5.87 -9.25 4.52
C GLY A 663 4.79 -10.00 5.29
N ASP A 664 3.81 -9.28 5.85
CA ASP A 664 2.64 -9.86 6.54
C ASP A 664 1.82 -10.77 5.60
N MET A 665 1.62 -10.36 4.35
CA MET A 665 0.93 -11.14 3.32
C MET A 665 1.71 -12.36 2.83
N GLN A 666 2.95 -12.54 3.26
CA GLN A 666 3.84 -13.60 2.78
C GLN A 666 4.03 -13.54 1.26
N ALA A 667 4.15 -12.33 0.71
CA ALA A 667 4.41 -12.12 -0.70
C ALA A 667 5.79 -12.70 -1.10
N ARG A 668 5.89 -13.26 -2.31
CA ARG A 668 7.10 -13.89 -2.86
C ARG A 668 7.53 -13.19 -4.14
N GLY A 669 8.79 -12.83 -4.25
CA GLY A 669 9.31 -12.16 -5.45
C GLY A 669 10.58 -11.37 -5.19
N PHE A 670 11.02 -10.67 -6.22
CA PHE A 670 12.28 -9.92 -6.23
C PHE A 670 12.01 -8.42 -6.35
N LEU A 671 12.59 -7.66 -5.45
CA LEU A 671 12.70 -6.22 -5.49
C LEU A 671 14.12 -5.88 -5.96
N MET A 672 14.24 -5.21 -7.10
CA MET A 672 15.50 -4.92 -7.76
C MET A 672 15.79 -3.43 -7.63
N GLY A 673 16.54 -3.05 -6.59
CA GLY A 673 16.93 -1.67 -6.32
C GLY A 673 18.01 -1.20 -7.31
N GLY A 674 17.60 -0.56 -8.38
CA GLY A 674 18.48 -0.04 -9.42
C GLY A 674 19.12 1.29 -9.04
N THR A 675 20.14 1.71 -9.79
CA THR A 675 20.93 2.93 -9.56
C THR A 675 21.44 3.08 -8.11
N ALA A 676 21.71 1.94 -7.47
CA ALA A 676 22.12 1.89 -6.08
C ALA A 676 23.56 2.39 -5.87
N GLY A 677 23.87 2.72 -4.63
CA GLY A 677 25.18 3.16 -4.20
C GLY A 677 25.39 4.67 -4.29
N ARG A 678 25.73 5.28 -3.16
CA ARG A 678 25.83 6.75 -3.03
C ARG A 678 26.92 7.38 -3.89
N THR A 679 27.99 6.63 -4.19
CA THR A 679 29.07 7.12 -5.06
C THR A 679 29.02 6.51 -6.45
N THR A 680 28.25 5.45 -6.64
CA THR A 680 28.18 4.72 -7.93
C THR A 680 27.24 5.38 -8.92
N LEU A 681 26.11 5.96 -8.44
CA LEU A 681 25.26 6.80 -9.26
C LEU A 681 25.87 8.21 -9.32
N ASN A 682 26.65 8.50 -10.34
CA ASN A 682 27.33 9.78 -10.52
C ASN A 682 26.43 10.86 -11.13
N GLY A 683 26.60 12.13 -10.72
CA GLY A 683 25.97 13.30 -11.32
C GLY A 683 24.56 13.62 -10.84
N GLU A 684 23.78 12.65 -10.32
CA GLU A 684 22.37 12.81 -9.94
C GLU A 684 22.16 13.49 -8.58
N GLY A 685 23.08 13.27 -7.65
CA GLY A 685 23.14 14.01 -6.41
C GLY A 685 22.13 13.57 -5.35
N LEU A 686 21.82 14.50 -4.49
CA LEU A 686 21.29 14.37 -3.14
C LEU A 686 20.02 13.49 -3.00
N GLN A 687 19.08 13.61 -3.92
CA GLN A 687 17.81 12.88 -3.84
C GLN A 687 17.81 11.53 -4.54
N HIS A 688 18.85 11.21 -5.33
CA HIS A 688 18.91 9.98 -6.12
C HIS A 688 19.95 8.97 -5.59
N GLU A 689 20.99 9.45 -4.92
CA GLU A 689 22.11 8.61 -4.45
C GLU A 689 21.77 7.89 -3.15
N ASP A 690 21.38 6.63 -3.29
CA ASP A 690 20.99 5.75 -2.18
C ASP A 690 22.21 5.29 -1.37
N GLY A 691 22.14 5.44 -0.06
CA GLY A 691 23.13 4.91 0.88
C GLY A 691 22.51 4.18 2.08
N HIS A 692 21.19 3.88 2.07
CA HIS A 692 20.48 3.41 3.26
C HIS A 692 19.38 2.37 3.00
N SER A 693 19.03 2.06 1.76
CA SER A 693 17.93 1.14 1.45
C SER A 693 18.10 -0.26 2.05
N LEU A 694 19.32 -0.78 2.10
CA LEU A 694 19.62 -2.08 2.72
C LEU A 694 19.38 -2.10 4.24
N ILE A 695 19.57 -0.97 4.92
CA ILE A 695 19.25 -0.84 6.34
C ILE A 695 17.73 -0.84 6.54
N LEU A 696 16.99 -0.11 5.69
CA LEU A 696 15.53 -0.13 5.73
C LEU A 696 14.97 -1.51 5.41
N ALA A 697 15.53 -2.22 4.43
CA ALA A 697 15.15 -3.60 4.11
C ALA A 697 15.33 -4.54 5.31
N SER A 698 16.38 -4.34 6.10
CA SER A 698 16.68 -5.18 7.28
C SER A 698 15.62 -5.08 8.39
N THR A 699 14.77 -4.05 8.36
CA THR A 699 13.68 -3.88 9.34
C THR A 699 12.51 -4.84 9.10
N ILE A 700 12.39 -5.41 7.90
CA ILE A 700 11.30 -6.32 7.54
C ILE A 700 11.78 -7.77 7.78
N PRO A 701 11.12 -8.53 8.68
CA PRO A 701 11.64 -9.81 9.17
C PRO A 701 11.92 -10.86 8.10
N ASN A 702 11.09 -10.93 7.07
CA ASN A 702 11.19 -11.92 5.98
C ASN A 702 11.69 -11.34 4.64
N CYS A 703 12.27 -10.14 4.64
CA CYS A 703 12.98 -9.58 3.50
C CYS A 703 14.46 -10.01 3.56
N ILE A 704 14.90 -10.78 2.58
CA ILE A 704 16.30 -11.21 2.41
C ILE A 704 16.98 -10.22 1.47
N SER A 705 18.08 -9.61 1.89
CA SER A 705 18.67 -8.52 1.09
C SER A 705 20.13 -8.73 0.75
N TYR A 706 20.54 -8.35 -0.48
CA TYR A 706 21.88 -8.52 -1.00
C TYR A 706 22.37 -7.29 -1.77
N ASP A 707 23.70 -7.10 -1.75
CA ASP A 707 24.45 -6.08 -2.50
C ASP A 707 25.57 -6.75 -3.32
N PRO A 708 25.24 -7.37 -4.48
CA PRO A 708 26.20 -8.10 -5.28
C PRO A 708 27.19 -7.17 -6.01
N THR A 709 28.46 -7.60 -6.04
CA THR A 709 29.52 -6.96 -6.84
C THR A 709 29.54 -7.50 -8.26
N PHE A 710 29.40 -8.82 -8.42
CA PHE A 710 29.63 -9.52 -9.68
C PHE A 710 28.37 -10.18 -10.23
N PRO A 711 28.24 -10.36 -11.57
CA PRO A 711 27.14 -11.04 -12.20
C PRO A 711 26.89 -12.46 -11.70
N TYR A 712 27.96 -13.20 -11.37
CA TYR A 712 27.82 -14.56 -10.84
C TYR A 712 27.21 -14.57 -9.44
N GLU A 713 27.51 -13.57 -8.60
CA GLU A 713 26.83 -13.41 -7.31
C GLU A 713 25.34 -13.18 -7.49
N LEU A 714 24.98 -12.27 -8.40
CA LEU A 714 23.57 -12.00 -8.72
C LEU A 714 22.86 -13.25 -9.27
N ALA A 715 23.53 -14.04 -10.13
CA ALA A 715 22.97 -15.27 -10.68
C ALA A 715 22.72 -16.33 -9.60
N VAL A 716 23.66 -16.52 -8.67
CA VAL A 716 23.51 -17.43 -7.52
C VAL A 716 22.38 -16.98 -6.60
N ILE A 717 22.32 -15.68 -6.26
CA ILE A 717 21.29 -15.12 -5.37
C ILE A 717 19.90 -15.26 -5.97
N VAL A 718 19.74 -14.93 -7.26
CA VAL A 718 18.41 -15.04 -7.93
C VAL A 718 18.01 -16.50 -8.07
N GLN A 719 18.93 -17.41 -8.42
CA GLN A 719 18.64 -18.83 -8.53
C GLN A 719 18.22 -19.43 -7.17
N ASP A 720 18.92 -19.07 -6.09
CA ASP A 720 18.56 -19.49 -4.73
C ASP A 720 17.19 -18.93 -4.31
N GLY A 721 16.93 -17.66 -4.58
CA GLY A 721 15.63 -17.04 -4.30
C GLY A 721 14.50 -17.69 -5.08
N MET A 722 14.71 -18.02 -6.36
CA MET A 722 13.74 -18.79 -7.16
C MET A 722 13.46 -20.14 -6.53
N ARG A 723 14.49 -20.88 -6.11
CA ARG A 723 14.35 -22.19 -5.45
C ARG A 723 13.55 -22.07 -4.14
N ARG A 724 13.97 -21.20 -3.25
CA ARG A 724 13.35 -21.03 -1.92
C ARG A 724 11.90 -20.58 -2.02
N MET A 725 11.60 -19.54 -2.80
CA MET A 725 10.26 -18.95 -2.88
C MET A 725 9.27 -19.76 -3.71
N PHE A 726 9.72 -20.39 -4.82
CA PHE A 726 8.77 -20.95 -5.80
C PHE A 726 8.85 -22.47 -5.96
N ALA A 727 9.95 -23.11 -5.59
CA ALA A 727 10.03 -24.57 -5.49
C ALA A 727 9.77 -25.04 -4.06
N GLU A 728 10.42 -24.45 -3.06
CA GLU A 728 10.28 -24.82 -1.64
C GLU A 728 9.17 -24.03 -0.94
N GLN A 729 8.73 -22.93 -1.55
CA GLN A 729 7.61 -22.10 -1.11
C GLN A 729 7.79 -21.47 0.28
N GLU A 730 9.02 -21.04 0.59
CA GLU A 730 9.30 -20.27 1.79
C GLU A 730 8.60 -18.89 1.73
N ASN A 731 8.14 -18.41 2.89
CA ASN A 731 7.45 -17.12 3.02
C ASN A 731 8.45 -15.96 3.21
N ILE A 732 9.25 -15.73 2.19
CA ILE A 732 10.27 -14.70 2.11
C ILE A 732 10.18 -13.96 0.77
N PHE A 733 10.79 -12.79 0.70
CA PHE A 733 11.05 -12.08 -0.55
C PHE A 733 12.45 -11.48 -0.55
N TYR A 734 12.95 -11.18 -1.74
CA TYR A 734 14.32 -10.71 -1.91
C TYR A 734 14.36 -9.24 -2.27
N TYR A 735 15.30 -8.50 -1.66
CA TYR A 735 15.72 -7.18 -2.09
C TYR A 735 17.17 -7.23 -2.53
N ILE A 736 17.44 -6.88 -3.78
CA ILE A 736 18.78 -6.96 -4.38
C ILE A 736 19.11 -5.62 -5.01
N THR A 737 20.22 -5.01 -4.62
CA THR A 737 20.70 -3.77 -5.22
C THR A 737 21.39 -4.04 -6.56
N MET A 738 21.23 -3.11 -7.49
CA MET A 738 21.85 -3.14 -8.81
C MET A 738 22.52 -1.80 -9.10
N MET A 739 23.74 -1.88 -9.63
CA MET A 739 24.57 -0.71 -9.91
C MET A 739 24.80 -0.54 -11.39
N ASN A 740 24.94 0.71 -11.86
CA ASN A 740 25.07 1.06 -13.28
C ASN A 740 26.52 1.25 -13.75
N GLU A 741 27.52 1.06 -12.87
CA GLU A 741 28.93 1.11 -13.26
C GLU A 741 29.35 -0.14 -14.03
N ASN A 742 29.96 0.08 -15.21
CA ASN A 742 30.49 -1.03 -16.04
C ASN A 742 31.96 -1.33 -15.72
N TYR A 743 32.27 -2.59 -15.57
CA TYR A 743 33.64 -3.10 -15.39
C TYR A 743 33.76 -4.53 -15.89
N SER A 744 35.00 -4.99 -16.10
CA SER A 744 35.30 -6.38 -16.49
C SER A 744 34.94 -7.32 -15.36
N GLN A 745 34.29 -8.42 -15.71
CA GLN A 745 33.80 -9.39 -14.75
C GLN A 745 34.72 -10.63 -14.69
N PRO A 746 35.11 -11.08 -13.50
CA PRO A 746 35.93 -12.29 -13.35
C PRO A 746 35.08 -13.58 -13.45
N ASP A 747 35.76 -14.73 -13.52
CA ASP A 747 35.15 -16.04 -13.31
C ASP A 747 34.69 -16.17 -11.84
N MET A 748 33.61 -16.93 -11.63
CA MET A 748 33.16 -17.28 -10.29
C MET A 748 34.23 -18.12 -9.59
N PRO A 749 34.72 -17.75 -8.40
CA PRO A 749 35.66 -18.58 -7.66
C PRO A 749 35.10 -19.97 -7.34
N THR A 750 35.94 -20.98 -7.32
CA THR A 750 35.54 -22.34 -6.97
C THR A 750 35.00 -22.39 -5.55
N ASN A 751 33.86 -23.04 -5.35
CA ASN A 751 33.17 -23.19 -4.06
C ASN A 751 32.62 -21.86 -3.43
N ALA A 752 32.49 -20.78 -4.21
CA ALA A 752 31.96 -19.52 -3.73
C ALA A 752 30.42 -19.53 -3.47
N GLU A 753 29.70 -20.46 -4.07
CA GLU A 753 28.24 -20.50 -4.11
C GLU A 753 27.61 -20.46 -2.71
N GLU A 754 28.06 -21.29 -1.76
CA GLU A 754 27.56 -21.28 -0.40
C GLU A 754 27.80 -19.94 0.29
N GLY A 755 29.01 -19.39 0.17
CA GLY A 755 29.37 -18.12 0.78
C GLY A 755 28.62 -16.95 0.19
N ILE A 756 28.35 -16.96 -1.12
CA ILE A 756 27.49 -15.96 -1.78
C ILE A 756 26.09 -15.95 -1.15
N ARG A 757 25.50 -17.12 -0.97
CA ARG A 757 24.16 -17.27 -0.36
C ARG A 757 24.13 -16.88 1.12
N ARG A 758 25.21 -17.22 1.86
CA ARG A 758 25.32 -16.92 3.29
C ARG A 758 25.83 -15.51 3.60
N GLY A 759 26.14 -14.70 2.59
CA GLY A 759 26.48 -13.29 2.70
C GLY A 759 27.95 -12.94 2.67
N MET A 760 28.90 -13.92 2.66
CA MET A 760 30.34 -13.64 2.64
C MET A 760 31.16 -14.85 2.12
N TYR A 761 32.13 -14.58 1.24
CA TYR A 761 33.07 -15.58 0.78
C TYR A 761 34.47 -14.97 0.51
N LEU A 762 35.53 -15.80 0.57
CA LEU A 762 36.87 -15.39 0.23
C LEU A 762 37.00 -15.26 -1.29
N TYR A 763 37.15 -14.02 -1.77
CA TYR A 763 37.40 -13.73 -3.19
C TYR A 763 38.85 -14.03 -3.59
N SER A 764 39.83 -13.59 -2.77
CA SER A 764 41.24 -13.80 -3.02
C SER A 764 42.02 -13.80 -1.70
N ALA A 765 42.92 -14.77 -1.52
CA ALA A 765 43.83 -14.79 -0.40
C ALA A 765 45.10 -14.01 -0.76
N GLY A 766 45.65 -13.26 0.21
CA GLY A 766 46.94 -12.61 0.09
C GLY A 766 48.12 -13.62 0.04
N GLY A 767 49.27 -13.17 -0.45
CA GLY A 767 50.51 -13.93 -0.49
C GLY A 767 51.10 -14.23 0.89
N GLU A 768 52.33 -14.74 0.94
CA GLU A 768 53.07 -14.92 2.18
C GLU A 768 53.63 -13.56 2.66
N GLY A 769 53.39 -13.19 3.94
CA GLY A 769 53.88 -11.96 4.55
C GLY A 769 53.53 -11.86 6.01
N ASP A 770 54.37 -11.17 6.81
CA ASP A 770 54.22 -11.00 8.25
C ASP A 770 53.09 -10.01 8.60
N LEU A 771 52.85 -9.01 7.74
CA LEU A 771 51.81 -8.02 7.91
C LEU A 771 50.58 -8.37 7.06
N ARG A 772 49.43 -8.51 7.69
CA ARG A 772 48.20 -8.93 7.00
C ARG A 772 46.99 -8.16 7.49
N VAL A 773 46.05 -7.91 6.59
CA VAL A 773 44.75 -7.34 6.89
C VAL A 773 43.61 -8.11 6.20
N GLN A 774 42.41 -8.03 6.73
CA GLN A 774 41.19 -8.59 6.15
C GLN A 774 40.37 -7.45 5.54
N LEU A 775 40.17 -7.44 4.22
CA LEU A 775 39.40 -6.40 3.49
C LEU A 775 38.05 -6.95 3.10
N LEU A 776 36.97 -6.34 3.65
CA LEU A 776 35.58 -6.76 3.48
C LEU A 776 34.82 -5.69 2.69
N GLY A 777 33.97 -6.08 1.74
CA GLY A 777 33.14 -5.10 1.04
C GLY A 777 32.13 -5.72 0.10
N SER A 778 31.25 -4.85 -0.40
CA SER A 778 30.14 -5.20 -1.27
C SER A 778 29.97 -4.22 -2.43
N GLY A 779 29.14 -4.57 -3.39
CA GLY A 779 28.82 -3.72 -4.52
C GLY A 779 30.07 -3.23 -5.25
N THR A 780 30.00 -2.08 -5.91
CA THR A 780 31.10 -1.52 -6.70
C THR A 780 32.30 -1.05 -5.87
N ILE A 781 32.09 -0.75 -4.58
CA ILE A 781 33.21 -0.36 -3.68
C ILE A 781 34.17 -1.53 -3.43
N PHE A 782 33.72 -2.78 -3.63
CA PHE A 782 34.64 -3.92 -3.58
C PHE A 782 35.82 -3.78 -4.56
N ARG A 783 35.64 -3.08 -5.68
CA ARG A 783 36.73 -2.75 -6.64
C ARG A 783 37.76 -1.79 -6.02
N GLU A 784 37.35 -0.89 -5.16
CA GLU A 784 38.28 -0.02 -4.43
C GLU A 784 39.09 -0.82 -3.39
N LEU A 785 38.49 -1.86 -2.79
CA LEU A 785 39.23 -2.80 -1.91
C LEU A 785 40.27 -3.62 -2.68
N ILE A 786 39.95 -4.09 -3.89
CA ILE A 786 40.90 -4.78 -4.75
C ILE A 786 42.10 -3.86 -5.07
N ALA A 787 41.82 -2.60 -5.43
CA ALA A 787 42.86 -1.62 -5.71
C ALA A 787 43.66 -1.23 -4.46
N ALA A 788 43.02 -1.16 -3.31
CA ALA A 788 43.67 -0.90 -2.02
C ALA A 788 44.61 -2.05 -1.60
N ALA A 789 44.21 -3.31 -1.84
CA ALA A 789 45.06 -4.47 -1.61
C ALA A 789 46.34 -4.41 -2.43
N GLU A 790 46.26 -3.97 -3.68
CA GLU A 790 47.41 -3.76 -4.52
C GLU A 790 48.33 -2.65 -4.01
N LEU A 791 47.77 -1.48 -3.56
CA LEU A 791 48.53 -0.41 -2.94
C LEU A 791 49.18 -0.87 -1.63
N LEU A 792 48.49 -1.62 -0.78
CA LEU A 792 49.06 -2.19 0.45
C LEU A 792 50.24 -3.10 0.17
N ARG A 793 50.13 -3.97 -0.83
CA ARG A 793 51.22 -4.88 -1.22
C ARG A 793 52.40 -4.14 -1.83
N GLN A 794 52.18 -3.26 -2.81
CA GLN A 794 53.26 -2.59 -3.54
C GLN A 794 53.95 -1.50 -2.72
N ASP A 795 53.22 -0.68 -2.03
CA ASP A 795 53.76 0.50 -1.34
C ASP A 795 54.18 0.23 0.09
N TRP A 796 53.56 -0.77 0.76
CA TRP A 796 53.69 -0.97 2.21
C TRP A 796 54.02 -2.40 2.63
N GLN A 797 54.17 -3.35 1.70
CA GLN A 797 54.44 -4.77 1.98
C GLN A 797 53.45 -5.41 2.95
N VAL A 798 52.19 -5.03 2.85
CA VAL A 798 51.04 -5.58 3.63
C VAL A 798 50.23 -6.49 2.72
N GLU A 799 50.07 -7.75 3.09
CA GLU A 799 49.20 -8.69 2.42
C GLU A 799 47.73 -8.52 2.84
N SER A 800 46.82 -8.82 1.92
CA SER A 800 45.39 -8.64 2.17
C SER A 800 44.61 -9.85 1.73
N ASP A 801 43.74 -10.37 2.59
CA ASP A 801 42.67 -11.27 2.18
C ASP A 801 41.43 -10.45 1.79
N LEU A 802 40.88 -10.72 0.61
CA LEU A 802 39.73 -9.99 0.07
C LEU A 802 38.46 -10.81 0.22
N TRP A 803 37.45 -10.23 0.87
CA TRP A 803 36.18 -10.87 1.18
C TRP A 803 35.05 -10.12 0.51
N SER A 804 34.37 -10.76 -0.45
CA SER A 804 33.09 -10.22 -0.97
C SER A 804 31.99 -10.53 0.00
N CYS A 805 31.39 -9.46 0.56
CA CYS A 805 30.29 -9.53 1.51
C CYS A 805 28.97 -9.22 0.77
N THR A 806 28.37 -10.21 0.18
CA THR A 806 27.14 -10.07 -0.60
C THR A 806 25.94 -9.64 0.25
N SER A 807 25.98 -9.87 1.58
CA SER A 807 24.91 -9.42 2.50
C SER A 807 25.39 -9.27 3.94
N PHE A 808 25.63 -8.06 4.40
CA PHE A 808 25.85 -7.81 5.83
C PHE A 808 24.60 -8.08 6.67
N ASN A 809 23.40 -7.96 6.10
CA ASN A 809 22.15 -8.25 6.79
C ASN A 809 22.00 -9.74 7.12
N GLU A 810 22.30 -10.63 6.18
CA GLU A 810 22.22 -12.08 6.43
C GLU A 810 23.33 -12.55 7.37
N LEU A 811 24.53 -11.96 7.29
CA LEU A 811 25.61 -12.21 8.25
C LEU A 811 25.16 -11.81 9.68
N ARG A 812 24.53 -10.66 9.85
CA ARG A 812 23.96 -10.24 11.14
C ARG A 812 22.89 -11.19 11.65
N ARG A 813 21.97 -11.65 10.78
CA ARG A 813 20.92 -12.61 11.17
C ARG A 813 21.49 -13.93 11.66
N ASP A 814 22.49 -14.47 10.94
CA ASP A 814 23.22 -15.68 11.32
C ASP A 814 23.92 -15.49 12.69
N GLY A 815 24.61 -14.34 12.86
CA GLY A 815 25.29 -13.99 14.12
C GLY A 815 24.32 -13.92 15.30
N MET A 816 23.21 -13.18 15.18
CA MET A 816 22.20 -13.06 16.22
C MET A 816 21.56 -14.42 16.57
N SER A 817 21.32 -15.26 15.58
CA SER A 817 20.78 -16.61 15.81
C SER A 817 21.76 -17.48 16.57
N THR A 818 23.05 -17.40 16.24
CA THR A 818 24.14 -18.11 16.90
C THR A 818 24.32 -17.64 18.36
N GLU A 819 24.37 -16.33 18.58
CA GLU A 819 24.46 -15.75 19.94
C GLU A 819 23.30 -16.19 20.81
N ARG A 820 22.08 -16.10 20.30
CA ARG A 820 20.89 -16.54 21.03
C ARG A 820 20.96 -18.03 21.36
N TRP A 821 21.39 -18.85 20.42
CA TRP A 821 21.52 -20.29 20.67
C TRP A 821 22.55 -20.53 21.78
N ASN A 822 23.73 -19.92 21.72
CA ASN A 822 24.80 -20.05 22.71
C ASN A 822 24.33 -19.56 24.10
N LEU A 823 23.57 -18.44 24.16
CA LEU A 823 22.99 -17.92 25.40
C LEU A 823 22.05 -18.92 26.08
N LEU A 824 21.25 -19.63 25.29
CA LEU A 824 20.21 -20.56 25.79
C LEU A 824 20.72 -22.00 25.99
N HIS A 825 21.93 -22.30 25.56
CA HIS A 825 22.58 -23.61 25.68
C HIS A 825 23.99 -23.52 26.30
N PRO A 826 24.12 -23.00 27.53
CA PRO A 826 25.43 -22.66 28.11
C PRO A 826 26.33 -23.89 28.41
N GLU A 827 25.74 -25.10 28.44
CA GLU A 827 26.50 -26.36 28.66
C GLU A 827 26.87 -27.05 27.37
N ALA A 828 26.36 -26.61 26.22
CA ALA A 828 26.70 -27.15 24.91
C ALA A 828 28.00 -26.49 24.37
N SER A 829 28.70 -27.19 23.45
CA SER A 829 29.79 -26.54 22.73
C SER A 829 29.28 -25.33 21.98
N PRO A 830 29.93 -24.14 22.10
CA PRO A 830 29.51 -22.95 21.40
C PRO A 830 29.43 -23.16 19.88
N ARG A 831 28.40 -22.65 19.28
CA ARG A 831 28.30 -22.51 17.82
C ARG A 831 29.07 -21.28 17.36
N HIS A 832 29.60 -21.33 16.15
CA HIS A 832 30.25 -20.22 15.49
C HIS A 832 29.41 -19.75 14.33
N CYS A 833 29.15 -18.44 14.23
CA CYS A 833 28.47 -17.86 13.09
C CYS A 833 29.34 -17.89 11.82
N TRP A 834 28.74 -17.61 10.68
CA TRP A 834 29.44 -17.69 9.41
C TRP A 834 30.66 -16.77 9.34
N VAL A 835 30.56 -15.55 9.85
CA VAL A 835 31.69 -14.59 9.92
C VAL A 835 32.84 -15.17 10.71
N GLU A 836 32.58 -15.72 11.92
CA GLU A 836 33.60 -16.35 12.76
C GLU A 836 34.24 -17.56 12.05
N GLN A 837 33.46 -18.41 11.41
CA GLN A 837 33.96 -19.57 10.66
C GLN A 837 34.89 -19.16 9.51
N GLN A 838 34.50 -18.11 8.73
CA GLN A 838 35.27 -17.65 7.59
C GLN A 838 36.61 -16.98 8.00
N LEU A 839 36.58 -16.24 9.11
CA LEU A 839 37.77 -15.52 9.61
C LEU A 839 38.61 -16.37 10.58
N ALA A 840 38.19 -17.60 10.90
CA ALA A 840 38.94 -18.50 11.77
C ALA A 840 40.35 -18.80 11.19
N GLY A 841 41.41 -18.62 12.03
CA GLY A 841 42.77 -18.79 11.63
C GLY A 841 43.35 -17.71 10.71
N ARG A 842 42.60 -16.70 10.32
CA ARG A 842 43.10 -15.53 9.56
C ARG A 842 43.66 -14.47 10.50
N GLN A 843 44.77 -13.86 10.11
CA GLN A 843 45.48 -12.86 10.93
C GLN A 843 45.13 -11.41 10.52
N GLY A 844 45.43 -10.47 11.41
CA GLY A 844 45.33 -9.04 11.18
C GLY A 844 43.95 -8.40 11.41
N PRO A 845 43.88 -7.07 11.46
CA PRO A 845 42.65 -6.32 11.60
C PRO A 845 41.75 -6.43 10.37
N ALA A 846 40.46 -6.15 10.56
CA ALA A 846 39.46 -6.13 9.48
C ALA A 846 39.06 -4.69 9.14
N ILE A 847 38.99 -4.41 7.85
CA ILE A 847 38.50 -3.13 7.30
C ILE A 847 37.35 -3.43 6.34
N ALA A 848 36.21 -2.81 6.57
CA ALA A 848 35.08 -2.88 5.65
C ALA A 848 34.88 -1.56 4.94
N ALA A 849 34.51 -1.62 3.66
CA ALA A 849 34.09 -0.46 2.88
C ALA A 849 32.86 -0.78 2.04
N THR A 850 31.87 0.11 2.05
CA THR A 850 30.62 -0.03 1.29
C THR A 850 30.17 1.30 0.70
N ASP A 851 29.30 1.24 -0.30
CA ASP A 851 28.69 2.42 -0.91
C ASP A 851 27.43 2.92 -0.13
N TYR A 852 27.25 2.40 1.06
CA TYR A 852 26.15 2.71 1.97
C TYR A 852 26.70 3.31 3.26
N MET A 853 25.81 3.85 4.09
CA MET A 853 26.21 4.36 5.41
C MET A 853 26.89 3.27 6.27
N ARG A 854 27.82 3.69 7.13
CA ARG A 854 28.66 2.78 7.93
C ARG A 854 27.87 1.73 8.68
N ASN A 855 26.67 2.08 9.16
CA ASN A 855 25.82 1.17 9.92
C ASN A 855 25.52 -0.14 9.15
N TYR A 856 25.56 -0.13 7.82
CA TYR A 856 25.29 -1.34 7.02
C TYR A 856 26.36 -2.42 7.24
N ALA A 857 27.63 -2.08 7.16
CA ALA A 857 28.69 -3.03 7.42
C ALA A 857 29.04 -3.19 8.91
N ASP A 858 28.76 -2.15 9.73
CA ASP A 858 29.09 -2.15 11.15
C ASP A 858 28.30 -3.17 11.98
N GLN A 859 27.17 -3.61 11.49
CA GLN A 859 26.28 -4.56 12.18
C GLN A 859 26.91 -5.95 12.42
N ILE A 860 28.00 -6.31 11.75
CA ILE A 860 28.72 -7.58 12.01
C ILE A 860 29.82 -7.44 13.06
N ARG A 861 30.05 -6.25 13.61
CA ARG A 861 31.11 -5.97 14.60
C ARG A 861 31.13 -6.95 15.78
N PRO A 862 30.00 -7.37 16.38
CA PRO A 862 30.00 -8.32 17.49
C PRO A 862 30.58 -9.70 17.13
N HIS A 863 30.62 -10.05 15.85
CA HIS A 863 30.93 -11.38 15.35
C HIS A 863 32.38 -11.51 14.80
N LEU A 864 33.26 -10.54 15.11
CA LEU A 864 34.64 -10.50 14.64
C LEU A 864 35.66 -11.01 15.66
N ASP A 865 35.22 -11.75 16.66
CA ASP A 865 36.06 -12.43 17.66
C ASP A 865 37.12 -11.49 18.30
N GLY A 866 36.67 -10.28 18.70
CA GLY A 866 37.56 -9.27 19.31
C GLY A 866 38.58 -8.62 18.38
N ARG A 867 38.58 -8.96 17.09
CA ARG A 867 39.40 -8.36 16.06
C ARG A 867 39.10 -6.86 15.91
N ARG A 868 40.13 -6.03 15.74
CA ARG A 868 39.95 -4.63 15.38
C ARG A 868 39.19 -4.53 14.07
N TYR A 869 38.13 -3.72 14.07
CA TYR A 869 37.26 -3.55 12.91
C TYR A 869 37.01 -2.08 12.61
N THR A 870 37.42 -1.65 11.41
CA THR A 870 37.21 -0.29 10.91
C THR A 870 36.23 -0.33 9.74
N VAL A 871 35.23 0.53 9.76
CA VAL A 871 34.20 0.61 8.69
C VAL A 871 34.26 1.97 8.01
N LEU A 872 34.38 1.97 6.70
CA LEU A 872 34.24 3.12 5.82
C LEU A 872 32.89 3.02 5.10
N GLY A 873 32.15 4.15 5.04
CA GLY A 873 30.82 4.21 4.42
C GLY A 873 30.43 5.63 4.07
N THR A 874 29.34 5.77 3.35
CA THR A 874 28.91 7.01 2.72
C THR A 874 27.85 7.75 3.56
N ASP A 875 28.19 8.07 4.81
CA ASP A 875 27.31 8.85 5.70
C ASP A 875 27.16 10.29 5.20
N GLY A 876 25.94 10.82 5.24
CA GLY A 876 25.58 12.17 4.77
C GLY A 876 24.65 12.17 3.57
N TYR A 877 24.36 13.34 3.04
CA TYR A 877 23.59 13.50 1.80
C TYR A 877 24.45 13.21 0.56
N GLY A 878 23.82 12.74 -0.52
CA GLY A 878 24.46 12.57 -1.83
C GLY A 878 25.01 13.88 -2.40
N ARG A 879 25.89 13.79 -3.40
CA ARG A 879 26.54 14.91 -4.07
C ARG A 879 26.64 14.66 -5.57
N SER A 880 26.52 15.73 -6.37
CA SER A 880 26.68 15.64 -7.82
C SER A 880 28.14 15.81 -8.21
N ASP A 881 28.80 14.69 -8.56
CA ASP A 881 30.17 14.70 -9.10
C ASP A 881 30.44 13.39 -9.84
N THR A 882 31.68 13.19 -10.30
CA THR A 882 32.19 11.92 -10.84
C THR A 882 32.32 10.87 -9.72
N ARG A 883 32.28 9.57 -10.07
CA ARG A 883 32.46 8.47 -9.10
C ARG A 883 33.75 8.58 -8.31
N GLU A 884 34.85 8.99 -8.97
CA GLU A 884 36.15 9.17 -8.33
C GLU A 884 36.09 10.26 -7.25
N GLN A 885 35.51 11.43 -7.59
CA GLN A 885 35.37 12.51 -6.64
C GLN A 885 34.41 12.19 -5.50
N LEU A 886 33.30 11.52 -5.80
CA LEU A 886 32.34 11.07 -4.78
C LEU A 886 32.98 10.08 -3.79
N ARG A 887 33.71 9.07 -4.28
CA ARG A 887 34.44 8.12 -3.44
C ARG A 887 35.48 8.80 -2.57
N ARG A 888 36.18 9.80 -3.13
CA ARG A 888 37.12 10.64 -2.39
C ARG A 888 36.44 11.52 -1.37
N PHE A 889 35.30 12.09 -1.72
CA PHE A 889 34.49 12.93 -0.81
C PHE A 889 33.97 12.11 0.38
N PHE A 890 33.40 10.91 0.12
CA PHE A 890 32.84 10.06 1.17
C PHE A 890 33.89 9.17 1.87
N GLU A 891 35.18 9.27 1.51
CA GLU A 891 36.28 8.55 2.16
C GLU A 891 36.18 7.02 2.02
N VAL A 892 35.68 6.55 0.87
CA VAL A 892 35.53 5.11 0.55
C VAL A 892 36.39 4.69 -0.65
N ASP A 893 37.31 5.54 -1.10
CA ASP A 893 38.25 5.23 -2.16
C ASP A 893 39.39 4.34 -1.65
N ARG A 894 40.18 3.79 -2.60
CA ARG A 894 41.35 2.93 -2.33
C ARG A 894 42.38 3.54 -1.39
N TYR A 895 42.51 4.88 -1.39
CA TYR A 895 43.51 5.57 -0.58
C TYR A 895 43.07 5.62 0.88
N TYR A 896 41.80 5.99 1.16
CA TYR A 896 41.26 5.95 2.50
C TYR A 896 41.20 4.53 3.07
N ILE A 897 40.88 3.53 2.23
CA ILE A 897 40.91 2.10 2.62
C ILE A 897 42.33 1.69 3.03
N THR A 898 43.35 2.06 2.22
CA THR A 898 44.78 1.77 2.52
C THR A 898 45.18 2.45 3.83
N ILE A 899 44.86 3.71 4.02
CA ILE A 899 45.19 4.46 5.26
C ILE A 899 44.47 3.80 6.47
N ALA A 900 43.24 3.42 6.37
CA ALA A 900 42.50 2.75 7.44
C ALA A 900 43.14 1.40 7.81
N ALA A 901 43.61 0.65 6.85
CA ALA A 901 44.32 -0.62 7.04
C ALA A 901 45.67 -0.41 7.79
N LEU A 902 46.47 0.54 7.32
CA LEU A 902 47.71 0.90 7.98
C LEU A 902 47.48 1.45 9.40
N LYS A 903 46.45 2.27 9.58
CA LYS A 903 46.07 2.80 10.91
C LYS A 903 45.70 1.67 11.86
N ALA A 904 44.93 0.71 11.42
CA ALA A 904 44.55 -0.45 12.23
C ALA A 904 45.78 -1.30 12.63
N LEU A 905 46.71 -1.53 11.70
CA LEU A 905 48.01 -2.22 12.00
C LEU A 905 48.87 -1.43 12.98
N ALA A 906 48.88 -0.09 12.87
CA ALA A 906 49.62 0.78 13.83
C ALA A 906 48.99 0.74 15.21
N ASP A 907 47.70 0.74 15.34
CA ASP A 907 46.95 0.65 16.59
C ASP A 907 47.13 -0.72 17.28
N ASP A 908 47.36 -1.77 16.48
CA ASP A 908 47.70 -3.11 17.00
C ASP A 908 49.21 -3.26 17.26
N GLY A 909 49.98 -2.21 17.01
CA GLY A 909 51.45 -2.20 17.33
C GLY A 909 52.34 -2.90 16.30
N HIS A 910 51.81 -3.27 15.15
CA HIS A 910 52.60 -3.97 14.10
C HIS A 910 53.44 -3.04 13.25
N ILE A 911 53.05 -1.76 13.11
CA ILE A 911 53.84 -0.74 12.40
C ILE A 911 53.85 0.57 13.17
N ALA A 912 54.76 1.48 12.85
CA ALA A 912 54.84 2.80 13.50
C ALA A 912 53.74 3.74 12.98
N ALA A 913 53.20 4.61 13.83
CA ALA A 913 52.22 5.64 13.41
C ALA A 913 52.74 6.57 12.32
N ALA A 914 54.07 6.80 12.23
CA ALA A 914 54.72 7.57 11.17
C ALA A 914 54.49 6.96 9.77
N THR A 915 54.32 5.66 9.66
CA THR A 915 53.97 4.99 8.40
C THR A 915 52.58 5.48 7.91
N VAL A 916 51.63 5.61 8.80
CA VAL A 916 50.26 6.14 8.48
C VAL A 916 50.36 7.61 8.01
N THR A 917 51.17 8.43 8.72
CA THR A 917 51.39 9.82 8.29
C THR A 917 52.01 9.91 6.90
N SER A 918 52.95 9.01 6.60
CA SER A 918 53.59 8.92 5.28
C SER A 918 52.57 8.53 4.19
N ALA A 919 51.63 7.65 4.49
CA ALA A 919 50.55 7.25 3.57
C ALA A 919 49.56 8.43 3.31
N ILE A 920 49.14 9.13 4.37
CA ILE A 920 48.30 10.33 4.26
C ILE A 920 48.94 11.34 3.30
N SER A 921 50.22 11.64 3.52
CA SER A 921 50.99 12.58 2.67
C SER A 921 51.16 12.03 1.23
N LYS A 922 51.50 10.73 1.07
CA LYS A 922 51.73 10.10 -0.22
C LYS A 922 50.47 10.15 -1.11
N TYR A 923 49.31 9.94 -0.54
CA TYR A 923 48.03 9.90 -1.25
C TYR A 923 47.29 11.24 -1.27
N GLY A 924 47.93 12.30 -0.76
CA GLY A 924 47.33 13.67 -0.78
C GLY A 924 46.01 13.78 -0.05
N VAL A 925 45.88 13.11 1.09
CA VAL A 925 44.66 13.20 1.93
C VAL A 925 44.84 14.38 2.86
N ASP A 926 43.78 15.24 2.92
CA ASP A 926 43.71 16.35 3.86
C ASP A 926 43.19 15.83 5.21
N PRO A 927 44.03 15.80 6.27
CA PRO A 927 43.64 15.32 7.60
C PRO A 927 42.64 16.24 8.31
N GLU A 928 42.52 17.51 7.87
CA GLU A 928 41.63 18.52 8.46
C GLU A 928 40.31 18.64 7.70
N LYS A 929 40.10 17.82 6.67
CA LYS A 929 38.83 17.80 5.95
C LYS A 929 37.67 17.49 6.89
N PRO A 930 36.59 18.31 6.89
CA PRO A 930 35.41 18.05 7.68
C PRO A 930 34.75 16.72 7.30
N LEU A 931 34.05 16.09 8.25
CA LEU A 931 33.29 14.87 8.00
C LEU A 931 32.23 15.10 6.90
N PRO A 932 32.07 14.18 5.95
CA PRO A 932 31.07 14.30 4.88
C PRO A 932 29.64 14.57 5.37
N ILE A 933 29.28 14.00 6.51
CA ILE A 933 27.95 14.19 7.13
C ILE A 933 27.71 15.64 7.62
N ALA A 934 28.78 16.39 7.87
CA ALA A 934 28.72 17.77 8.36
C ALA A 934 28.72 18.81 7.20
N LEU A 935 28.96 18.35 5.97
CA LEU A 935 29.04 19.14 4.76
C LEU A 935 27.74 19.01 3.95
#